data_ccad0556aa13d0b4a48e3ca7aed1d585
#
_entry.id   ccad0556aa13d0b4a48e3ca7aed1d585
#
_cell.length_a   1.000
_cell.length_b   1.000
_cell.length_c   1.000
_cell.angle_alpha   90.00
_cell.angle_beta   90.00
_cell.angle_gamma   90.00
#
_symmetry.space_group_name_H-M   'P 1'
#
loop_
_entity.id
_entity.type
_entity.pdbx_description
1 polymer ?
#
loop_
_entity_poly.entity_id
_entity_poly.type
_entity_poly.pdbx_seq_one_letter_code
_entity_poly.pdbx_strand_id
1 'polypeptide(L)'
;MVAVILMFQLILPPLLLSEQKSTDICVEPTLLQLTNSIAGLLKGDGSRGVAALTDFEALPTFQEDSTVKEISSVDPTGGNVDAFNFLDRDPNGEYVILDEQGPGYIYNSWMTSLPGGGLPGGNIRFYFDGSSKPLIDIPVASFFDGTTAPFSEPLSFIAAVGNANGCVRCKSTYFNSYPIGFLKSVKVTLQNVPGYYHFYVRKYSSNLGVSTYNGKENLSEVRRIWGNSGSDPKEPMAQRTISGQKKLSNDGKPVALFSDLSPGSISAIALRPDRLDTDVLLNLKIQIFWDDEPTPSVEVPVGFFFGGGMSLRPFSSLMAGMPEKGLWYNYFPMPYWKNATIQLVNSTANPLVVDFEVSSGTNIYQKDTSGTFHATYRNTPKTTLGTDWQLLSIKGRGQLVGVVMSTALTGDKDSWWEGDERFYIDGSRSPQINGTGTEDFFNMAYEPNSFWVSPLSGTTTNSLNNNGEPDRDMSWYRWLIPDAINFQNSLNAGFEIGPVNDIAATDRRAVAFWYGVTDSPSAITNTLTIGNSTDEKAHDYKVQGRTFLGSRTLPYPGDQRVTLRTFDGVAFTGQSSFSVKVKPEAKAILLRRRTDVGTGNQVAEVLVNGISAGLWQERLTIKGGEWRDSEFLLPSYLTRGKDKFNITIKFVNSTKDWNEFGYEVLSLGSKSQAVNSCPRP
;
A
#
# COMPACT_ATOMS: atom_id res chain seq x y z
N MET A 1 15.14 -27.99 5.56
CA MET A 1 15.74 -27.52 4.31
C MET A 1 16.98 -28.34 3.91
N VAL A 2 17.96 -28.59 4.77
CA VAL A 2 19.15 -29.42 4.47
C VAL A 2 18.79 -30.91 4.18
N ALA A 3 17.77 -31.46 4.80
CA ALA A 3 17.36 -32.88 4.61
C ALA A 3 16.68 -33.17 3.26
N VAL A 4 16.11 -32.21 2.58
CA VAL A 4 15.47 -32.36 1.26
C VAL A 4 16.51 -32.30 0.13
N ILE A 5 17.60 -31.57 0.34
CA ILE A 5 18.69 -31.44 -0.65
C ILE A 5 19.52 -32.75 -0.71
N LEU A 6 19.64 -33.50 0.37
CA LEU A 6 20.38 -34.75 0.42
C LEU A 6 19.65 -35.97 -0.21
N MET A 7 18.33 -35.92 -0.38
CA MET A 7 17.57 -36.99 -1.04
C MET A 7 17.64 -36.98 -2.57
N PHE A 8 17.99 -35.84 -3.19
CA PHE A 8 18.08 -35.72 -4.66
C PHE A 8 19.46 -36.07 -5.23
N GLN A 9 20.50 -36.21 -4.40
CA GLN A 9 21.86 -36.58 -4.86
C GLN A 9 22.09 -38.09 -5.07
N LEU A 10 21.10 -38.96 -4.79
CA LEU A 10 21.27 -40.40 -4.83
C LEU A 10 20.63 -41.13 -6.03
N ILE A 11 20.08 -40.44 -7.04
CA ILE A 11 19.31 -41.09 -8.12
C ILE A 11 19.73 -40.61 -9.54
N LEU A 12 21.00 -40.36 -9.83
CA LEU A 12 21.41 -40.15 -11.23
C LEU A 12 22.69 -40.92 -11.53
N PRO A 13 22.71 -41.78 -12.58
CA PRO A 13 23.92 -42.43 -13.06
C PRO A 13 24.80 -41.46 -13.89
N PRO A 14 26.13 -41.70 -14.01
CA PRO A 14 27.03 -40.80 -14.74
C PRO A 14 26.84 -40.92 -16.24
N LEU A 15 26.61 -39.81 -16.92
CA LEU A 15 26.60 -39.72 -18.37
C LEU A 15 28.02 -39.45 -18.90
N LEU A 16 28.45 -40.32 -19.80
CA LEU A 16 29.69 -40.25 -20.56
C LEU A 16 29.64 -39.10 -21.60
N LEU A 17 30.68 -38.29 -21.62
CA LEU A 17 30.92 -37.24 -22.64
C LEU A 17 31.41 -37.90 -23.96
N SER A 18 30.70 -37.66 -25.04
CA SER A 18 31.24 -37.81 -26.39
C SER A 18 31.14 -36.46 -27.12
N GLU A 19 32.29 -36.05 -27.68
CA GLU A 19 32.39 -34.82 -28.50
C GLU A 19 31.60 -34.95 -29.81
N GLN A 20 30.75 -33.98 -30.12
CA GLN A 20 30.33 -33.67 -31.49
C GLN A 20 30.01 -32.18 -31.70
N LYS A 21 30.28 -31.76 -32.92
CA LYS A 21 30.40 -30.37 -33.43
C LYS A 21 29.10 -29.55 -33.36
N SER A 22 29.33 -28.24 -33.23
CA SER A 22 28.40 -27.10 -33.18
C SER A 22 27.20 -27.13 -34.14
N THR A 23 25.99 -27.04 -33.55
CA THR A 23 24.83 -26.29 -34.02
C THR A 23 23.90 -26.08 -32.83
N ASP A 24 23.49 -24.86 -32.60
CA ASP A 24 22.54 -24.34 -31.65
C ASP A 24 22.21 -25.22 -30.41
N ILE A 25 23.01 -25.08 -29.37
CA ILE A 25 22.81 -25.81 -28.12
C ILE A 25 21.83 -25.01 -27.25
N CYS A 26 20.59 -25.52 -27.09
CA CYS A 26 19.79 -25.18 -25.93
C CYS A 26 20.54 -25.63 -24.68
N VAL A 27 21.10 -24.69 -23.94
CA VAL A 27 21.79 -24.97 -22.67
C VAL A 27 20.70 -25.34 -21.65
N GLU A 28 20.70 -26.59 -21.18
CA GLU A 28 19.88 -26.96 -20.00
C GLU A 28 20.27 -26.06 -18.82
N PRO A 29 19.30 -25.51 -18.09
CA PRO A 29 19.60 -24.65 -16.97
C PRO A 29 20.44 -25.42 -15.93
N THR A 30 21.56 -24.82 -15.52
CA THR A 30 22.40 -25.37 -14.46
C THR A 30 21.61 -25.52 -13.16
N LEU A 31 22.04 -26.42 -12.27
CA LEU A 31 21.41 -26.62 -10.95
C LEU A 31 21.25 -25.28 -10.18
N LEU A 32 22.18 -24.37 -10.37
CA LEU A 32 22.12 -23.00 -9.82
C LEU A 32 21.02 -22.14 -10.46
N GLN A 33 20.79 -22.30 -11.77
CA GLN A 33 19.70 -21.62 -12.48
C GLN A 33 18.32 -22.22 -12.08
N LEU A 34 18.24 -23.53 -11.84
CA LEU A 34 17.06 -24.20 -11.32
C LEU A 34 16.76 -23.80 -9.87
N THR A 35 17.78 -23.72 -9.00
CA THR A 35 17.61 -23.25 -7.62
C THR A 35 17.25 -21.76 -7.57
N ASN A 36 17.83 -20.93 -8.45
CA ASN A 36 17.46 -19.52 -8.60
C ASN A 36 16.05 -19.35 -9.22
N SER A 37 15.64 -20.22 -10.16
CA SER A 37 14.27 -20.26 -10.68
C SER A 37 13.26 -20.71 -9.63
N ILE A 38 13.59 -21.68 -8.77
CA ILE A 38 12.72 -22.12 -7.67
C ILE A 38 12.67 -21.05 -6.58
N ALA A 39 13.79 -20.41 -6.23
CA ALA A 39 13.83 -19.27 -5.34
C ALA A 39 13.09 -18.05 -5.92
N GLY A 40 13.20 -17.84 -7.24
CA GLY A 40 12.45 -16.81 -7.98
C GLY A 40 10.95 -17.12 -8.07
N LEU A 41 10.55 -18.36 -8.23
CA LEU A 41 9.15 -18.79 -8.14
C LEU A 41 8.57 -18.61 -6.74
N LEU A 42 9.38 -18.80 -5.70
CA LEU A 42 8.99 -18.56 -4.31
C LEU A 42 9.03 -17.06 -3.93
N LYS A 43 9.86 -16.26 -4.61
CA LYS A 43 9.92 -14.79 -4.47
C LYS A 43 8.99 -14.05 -5.44
N GLY A 44 8.51 -14.69 -6.48
CA GLY A 44 7.72 -14.06 -7.56
C GLY A 44 6.34 -13.54 -7.17
N ASP A 45 5.84 -13.91 -5.98
CA ASP A 45 4.55 -13.44 -5.45
C ASP A 45 4.75 -12.46 -4.26
N GLY A 46 5.98 -11.96 -4.05
CA GLY A 46 6.33 -11.08 -2.94
C GLY A 46 6.39 -11.78 -1.58
N SER A 47 7.09 -11.19 -0.65
CA SER A 47 7.19 -11.70 0.73
C SER A 47 5.92 -11.44 1.53
N ARG A 48 5.56 -12.37 2.43
CA ARG A 48 4.33 -12.32 3.24
C ARG A 48 4.64 -12.46 4.73
N GLY A 49 3.75 -11.95 5.57
CA GLY A 49 3.88 -12.03 7.01
C GLY A 49 5.15 -11.36 7.52
N VAL A 50 5.88 -12.02 8.41
CA VAL A 50 7.13 -11.49 9.00
C VAL A 50 8.19 -11.18 7.93
N ALA A 51 8.29 -12.01 6.88
CA ALA A 51 9.25 -11.79 5.81
C ALA A 51 9.03 -10.46 5.06
N ALA A 52 7.79 -10.00 4.94
CA ALA A 52 7.48 -8.71 4.31
C ALA A 52 8.06 -7.50 5.08
N LEU A 53 8.43 -7.68 6.35
CA LEU A 53 9.03 -6.63 7.17
C LEU A 53 10.54 -6.50 6.98
N THR A 54 11.18 -7.42 6.29
CA THR A 54 12.65 -7.47 6.13
C THR A 54 13.11 -7.67 4.70
N ASP A 55 12.23 -8.06 3.78
CA ASP A 55 12.57 -8.29 2.37
C ASP A 55 12.41 -6.98 1.56
N PHE A 56 13.29 -6.02 1.82
CA PHE A 56 13.28 -4.73 1.12
C PHE A 56 13.64 -4.86 -0.35
N GLU A 57 14.35 -5.93 -0.72
CA GLU A 57 14.70 -6.22 -2.11
C GLU A 57 13.49 -6.68 -2.92
N ALA A 58 12.41 -7.13 -2.27
CA ALA A 58 11.16 -7.45 -2.96
C ALA A 58 10.34 -6.20 -3.38
N LEU A 59 10.69 -5.01 -2.91
CA LEU A 59 9.94 -3.78 -3.19
C LEU A 59 9.74 -3.47 -4.68
N PRO A 60 10.68 -3.73 -5.60
CA PRO A 60 10.43 -3.56 -7.03
C PRO A 60 9.48 -4.60 -7.64
N THR A 61 9.22 -5.72 -6.95
CA THR A 61 8.43 -6.85 -7.50
C THR A 61 6.94 -6.60 -7.35
N PHE A 62 6.17 -6.80 -8.42
CA PHE A 62 4.73 -6.58 -8.43
C PHE A 62 3.98 -7.59 -7.58
N GLN A 63 3.03 -7.12 -6.79
CA GLN A 63 2.15 -7.90 -5.93
C GLN A 63 0.83 -8.25 -6.68
N GLU A 64 0.94 -9.05 -7.74
CA GLU A 64 -0.16 -9.24 -8.72
C GLU A 64 -1.29 -10.18 -8.23
N ASP A 65 -1.07 -10.93 -7.17
CA ASP A 65 -2.05 -11.86 -6.59
C ASP A 65 -2.73 -11.36 -5.32
N SER A 66 -2.60 -10.06 -5.06
CA SER A 66 -3.13 -9.45 -3.83
C SER A 66 -3.86 -8.13 -4.09
N THR A 67 -4.68 -7.77 -3.13
CA THR A 67 -5.30 -6.44 -3.02
C THR A 67 -5.04 -5.87 -1.63
N VAL A 68 -4.96 -4.54 -1.52
CA VAL A 68 -4.82 -3.84 -0.25
C VAL A 68 -6.04 -2.95 -0.04
N LYS A 69 -6.48 -2.85 1.21
CA LYS A 69 -7.51 -1.89 1.61
C LYS A 69 -7.28 -1.40 3.04
N GLU A 70 -7.81 -0.25 3.31
CA GLU A 70 -7.93 0.32 4.64
C GLU A 70 -9.32 0.09 5.19
N ILE A 71 -9.40 -0.25 6.47
CA ILE A 71 -10.62 -0.24 7.26
C ILE A 71 -10.40 0.78 8.37
N SER A 72 -11.21 1.82 8.38
CA SER A 72 -11.05 2.95 9.27
C SER A 72 -12.37 3.35 9.93
N SER A 73 -12.27 4.28 10.85
CA SER A 73 -13.43 4.94 11.47
C SER A 73 -13.95 6.14 10.67
N VAL A 74 -13.53 6.30 9.42
CA VAL A 74 -13.95 7.39 8.54
C VAL A 74 -15.45 7.64 8.56
N ASP A 75 -15.87 8.90 8.48
CA ASP A 75 -17.27 9.24 8.27
C ASP A 75 -17.75 8.68 6.93
N PRO A 76 -18.57 7.62 6.93
CA PRO A 76 -18.98 7.01 5.68
C PRO A 76 -19.85 7.92 4.81
N THR A 77 -20.27 9.07 5.34
CA THR A 77 -21.05 10.05 4.59
C THR A 77 -20.20 11.07 3.86
N GLY A 78 -18.86 11.03 4.00
CA GLY A 78 -17.93 11.99 3.44
C GLY A 78 -17.94 13.33 4.18
N GLY A 79 -18.33 13.33 5.45
CA GLY A 79 -18.18 14.44 6.40
C GLY A 79 -16.92 14.28 7.23
N ASN A 80 -16.86 14.88 8.42
CA ASN A 80 -15.73 14.82 9.34
C ASN A 80 -16.13 14.26 10.72
N VAL A 81 -17.11 13.37 10.76
CA VAL A 81 -17.49 12.66 12.00
C VAL A 81 -16.81 11.30 12.03
N ASP A 82 -15.47 11.33 12.02
CA ASP A 82 -14.63 10.14 11.85
C ASP A 82 -14.45 9.32 13.12
N ALA A 83 -14.74 9.90 14.28
CA ALA A 83 -14.77 9.15 15.52
C ALA A 83 -16.09 8.39 15.72
N PHE A 84 -16.00 7.29 16.50
CA PHE A 84 -17.16 6.50 16.95
C PHE A 84 -17.85 5.66 15.85
N ASN A 85 -17.33 5.63 14.64
CA ASN A 85 -17.83 4.76 13.58
C ASN A 85 -17.32 3.33 13.78
N PHE A 86 -18.15 2.35 13.47
CA PHE A 86 -17.87 0.92 13.57
C PHE A 86 -18.79 0.14 12.62
N LEU A 87 -18.43 -1.10 12.32
CA LEU A 87 -19.13 -1.90 11.32
C LEU A 87 -20.45 -2.49 11.86
N ASP A 88 -20.45 -2.99 13.11
CA ASP A 88 -21.59 -3.68 13.71
C ASP A 88 -21.39 -3.82 15.24
N ARG A 89 -22.40 -4.37 15.92
CA ARG A 89 -22.26 -4.90 17.27
C ARG A 89 -22.37 -6.41 17.25
N ASP A 90 -21.44 -7.08 17.93
CA ASP A 90 -21.51 -8.52 18.06
C ASP A 90 -22.60 -8.95 19.08
N PRO A 91 -22.93 -10.26 19.16
CA PRO A 91 -23.91 -10.75 20.13
C PRO A 91 -23.60 -10.47 21.60
N ASN A 92 -22.34 -10.16 21.94
CA ASN A 92 -21.94 -9.76 23.29
C ASN A 92 -22.06 -8.25 23.52
N GLY A 93 -22.47 -7.49 22.50
CA GLY A 93 -22.60 -6.04 22.54
C GLY A 93 -21.29 -5.29 22.26
N GLU A 94 -20.22 -5.99 21.88
CA GLU A 94 -18.93 -5.38 21.53
C GLU A 94 -18.98 -4.71 20.16
N TYR A 95 -18.13 -3.71 19.96
CA TYR A 95 -18.02 -2.96 18.72
C TYR A 95 -17.13 -3.70 17.74
N VAL A 96 -17.67 -4.13 16.61
CA VAL A 96 -16.91 -4.73 15.51
C VAL A 96 -16.28 -3.63 14.69
N ILE A 97 -14.96 -3.56 14.68
CA ILE A 97 -14.18 -2.53 13.96
C ILE A 97 -13.46 -3.07 12.73
N LEU A 98 -13.37 -4.40 12.60
CA LEU A 98 -12.86 -5.09 11.41
C LEU A 98 -13.53 -6.46 11.31
N ASP A 99 -13.96 -6.85 10.09
CA ASP A 99 -14.50 -8.18 9.79
C ASP A 99 -14.16 -8.53 8.33
N GLU A 100 -13.06 -9.28 8.14
CA GLU A 100 -12.50 -9.57 6.83
C GLU A 100 -12.35 -11.05 6.55
N GLN A 101 -12.69 -11.43 5.30
CA GLN A 101 -12.42 -12.77 4.77
C GLN A 101 -11.01 -12.82 4.17
N GLY A 102 -10.30 -13.94 4.41
CA GLY A 102 -8.92 -14.16 3.98
C GLY A 102 -8.78 -15.07 2.76
N PRO A 103 -7.55 -15.50 2.49
CA PRO A 103 -6.34 -15.31 3.31
C PRO A 103 -5.76 -13.90 3.26
N GLY A 104 -5.13 -13.46 4.35
CA GLY A 104 -4.57 -12.12 4.42
C GLY A 104 -3.70 -11.84 5.64
N TYR A 105 -3.19 -10.61 5.69
CA TYR A 105 -2.48 -10.05 6.82
C TYR A 105 -2.97 -8.62 7.11
N ILE A 106 -3.08 -8.27 8.39
CA ILE A 106 -3.10 -6.89 8.85
C ILE A 106 -1.63 -6.50 9.05
N TYR A 107 -1.16 -5.45 8.36
CA TYR A 107 0.23 -5.01 8.43
C TYR A 107 0.44 -3.70 9.18
N ASN A 108 -0.62 -2.91 9.34
CA ASN A 108 -0.59 -1.69 10.12
C ASN A 108 -1.92 -1.56 10.85
N SER A 109 -1.83 -1.24 12.13
CA SER A 109 -2.95 -0.88 12.98
C SER A 109 -2.60 0.44 13.66
N TRP A 110 -3.47 1.41 13.54
CA TRP A 110 -3.30 2.72 14.15
C TRP A 110 -4.56 3.09 14.94
N MET A 111 -4.35 3.79 16.03
CA MET A 111 -5.40 4.44 16.81
C MET A 111 -4.88 5.75 17.41
N THR A 112 -5.81 6.64 17.72
CA THR A 112 -5.51 7.78 18.59
C THR A 112 -6.39 7.82 19.83
N SER A 113 -6.03 8.67 20.77
CA SER A 113 -6.80 8.85 21.98
C SER A 113 -8.16 9.49 21.70
N LEU A 114 -9.15 9.15 22.52
CA LEU A 114 -10.46 9.78 22.47
C LEU A 114 -10.37 11.26 22.88
N PRO A 115 -11.30 12.11 22.41
CA PRO A 115 -11.51 13.41 23.01
C PRO A 115 -11.71 13.27 24.53
N GLY A 116 -10.84 13.87 25.33
CA GLY A 116 -10.86 13.69 26.80
C GLY A 116 -9.72 12.83 27.35
N GLY A 117 -9.00 12.07 26.52
CA GLY A 117 -7.72 11.41 26.84
C GLY A 117 -7.75 9.89 26.87
N GLY A 118 -6.69 9.30 26.36
CA GLY A 118 -6.43 7.86 26.37
C GLY A 118 -7.17 7.07 25.31
N LEU A 119 -6.70 5.87 25.06
CA LEU A 119 -7.37 4.89 24.18
C LEU A 119 -8.72 4.46 24.75
N PRO A 120 -9.61 3.87 23.92
CA PRO A 120 -10.79 3.19 24.43
C PRO A 120 -10.41 2.21 25.54
N GLY A 121 -11.10 2.27 26.67
CA GLY A 121 -10.88 1.32 27.77
C GLY A 121 -11.35 -0.09 27.39
N GLY A 122 -11.02 -1.08 28.23
CA GLY A 122 -11.38 -2.48 28.00
C GLY A 122 -10.43 -3.18 27.04
N ASN A 123 -10.86 -4.31 26.51
CA ASN A 123 -10.03 -5.17 25.67
C ASN A 123 -10.32 -4.98 24.19
N ILE A 124 -9.24 -5.17 23.39
CA ILE A 124 -9.30 -5.47 21.96
C ILE A 124 -9.22 -6.99 21.80
N ARG A 125 -10.09 -7.54 20.95
CA ARG A 125 -10.16 -8.98 20.70
C ARG A 125 -10.06 -9.30 19.22
N PHE A 126 -9.24 -10.30 18.91
CA PHE A 126 -9.12 -10.82 17.54
C PHE A 126 -9.60 -12.26 17.50
N TYR A 127 -10.54 -12.52 16.61
CA TYR A 127 -11.09 -13.83 16.31
C TYR A 127 -10.64 -14.26 14.93
N PHE A 128 -10.08 -15.47 14.81
CA PHE A 128 -9.52 -15.96 13.56
C PHE A 128 -10.28 -17.16 13.02
N ASP A 129 -10.39 -17.23 11.71
CA ASP A 129 -10.82 -18.40 10.93
C ASP A 129 -12.16 -18.97 11.34
N GLY A 130 -13.08 -18.11 11.78
CA GLY A 130 -14.44 -18.48 12.23
C GLY A 130 -14.51 -18.96 13.69
N SER A 131 -13.42 -18.86 14.45
CA SER A 131 -13.45 -19.19 15.89
C SER A 131 -14.38 -18.23 16.65
N SER A 132 -15.17 -18.80 17.57
CA SER A 132 -15.96 -18.02 18.53
C SER A 132 -15.15 -17.56 19.75
N LYS A 133 -13.90 -18.04 19.89
CA LYS A 133 -13.00 -17.65 20.97
C LYS A 133 -11.91 -16.75 20.41
N PRO A 134 -11.63 -15.59 21.04
CA PRO A 134 -10.54 -14.73 20.62
C PRO A 134 -9.20 -15.40 20.92
N LEU A 135 -8.23 -15.22 20.05
CA LEU A 135 -6.84 -15.63 20.28
C LEU A 135 -6.00 -14.48 20.85
N ILE A 136 -6.36 -13.23 20.51
CA ILE A 136 -5.87 -12.04 21.17
C ILE A 136 -7.04 -11.50 22.01
N ASP A 137 -6.84 -11.33 23.31
CA ASP A 137 -7.80 -10.75 24.26
C ASP A 137 -6.99 -10.00 25.32
N ILE A 138 -6.67 -8.75 25.05
CA ILE A 138 -5.80 -7.93 25.88
C ILE A 138 -6.33 -6.49 25.97
N PRO A 139 -5.97 -5.72 27.01
CA PRO A 139 -6.28 -4.30 27.04
C PRO A 139 -5.85 -3.58 25.77
N VAL A 140 -6.67 -2.66 25.27
CA VAL A 140 -6.35 -1.89 24.04
C VAL A 140 -4.97 -1.25 24.16
N ALA A 141 -4.64 -0.68 25.30
CA ALA A 141 -3.33 -0.07 25.54
C ALA A 141 -2.19 -1.07 25.37
N SER A 142 -2.33 -2.31 25.82
CA SER A 142 -1.29 -3.35 25.72
C SER A 142 -1.02 -3.81 24.29
N PHE A 143 -1.97 -3.63 23.38
CA PHE A 143 -1.76 -3.92 21.96
C PHE A 143 -0.85 -2.87 21.29
N PHE A 144 -0.76 -1.66 21.86
CA PHE A 144 -0.04 -0.53 21.28
C PHE A 144 1.14 0.00 22.14
N ASP A 145 1.29 -0.42 23.39
CA ASP A 145 2.22 0.22 24.35
C ASP A 145 3.71 -0.01 24.04
N GLY A 146 4.02 -0.89 23.08
CA GLY A 146 5.39 -1.23 22.73
C GLY A 146 6.16 -2.04 23.78
N THR A 147 5.51 -2.43 24.87
CA THR A 147 6.11 -3.16 26.00
C THR A 147 5.54 -4.55 26.19
N THR A 148 4.30 -4.77 25.75
CA THR A 148 3.59 -6.05 25.91
C THR A 148 3.94 -7.02 24.79
N ALA A 149 4.65 -8.10 25.10
CA ALA A 149 4.97 -9.13 24.10
C ALA A 149 3.70 -9.81 23.55
N PRO A 150 3.65 -10.11 22.23
CA PRO A 150 4.67 -9.90 21.23
C PRO A 150 4.68 -8.49 20.60
N PHE A 151 3.73 -7.62 20.98
CA PHE A 151 3.52 -6.27 20.47
C PHE A 151 4.48 -5.29 21.15
N SER A 152 5.73 -5.31 20.77
CA SER A 152 6.77 -4.49 21.39
C SER A 152 7.58 -3.71 20.37
N GLU A 153 8.28 -2.67 20.85
CA GLU A 153 9.19 -1.89 20.02
C GLU A 153 10.18 -2.77 19.24
N PRO A 154 10.56 -2.35 18.03
CA PRO A 154 10.19 -1.13 17.31
C PRO A 154 8.93 -1.26 16.42
N LEU A 155 8.17 -2.36 16.52
CA LEU A 155 6.98 -2.59 15.69
C LEU A 155 5.74 -1.91 16.27
N SER A 156 5.63 -1.83 17.57
CA SER A 156 4.51 -1.20 18.25
C SER A 156 5.05 -0.13 19.18
N PHE A 157 4.44 1.07 19.13
CA PHE A 157 4.88 2.13 20.03
C PHE A 157 3.89 3.30 20.14
N ILE A 158 4.08 4.10 21.17
CA ILE A 158 3.32 5.31 21.46
C ILE A 158 4.20 6.52 21.18
N ALA A 159 3.76 7.40 20.29
CA ALA A 159 4.37 8.72 20.17
C ALA A 159 3.50 9.77 20.84
N ALA A 160 4.08 10.55 21.74
CA ALA A 160 3.40 11.69 22.30
C ALA A 160 3.29 12.78 21.24
N VAL A 161 2.08 13.14 20.88
CA VAL A 161 1.77 14.25 19.99
C VAL A 161 1.21 15.37 20.84
N GLY A 162 1.97 16.47 20.96
CA GLY A 162 1.50 17.65 21.64
C GLY A 162 2.38 18.22 22.72
N ASN A 163 2.11 19.45 22.98
CA ASN A 163 2.83 20.36 23.85
C ASN A 163 2.85 19.87 25.30
N ALA A 164 4.03 19.76 25.89
CA ALA A 164 4.24 19.44 27.30
C ALA A 164 3.62 20.44 28.29
N ASN A 165 3.02 21.53 27.81
CA ASN A 165 2.49 22.63 28.63
C ASN A 165 1.06 22.42 29.15
N GLY A 166 0.64 21.18 29.43
CA GLY A 166 -0.62 20.92 30.14
C GLY A 166 -1.85 20.86 29.23
N CYS A 167 -1.70 20.74 27.94
CA CYS A 167 -2.80 20.48 27.03
C CYS A 167 -3.39 19.08 27.28
N VAL A 168 -4.56 19.04 27.93
CA VAL A 168 -5.30 17.80 28.26
C VAL A 168 -5.75 17.05 26.99
N ARG A 169 -5.69 17.70 25.81
CA ARG A 169 -6.00 17.14 24.51
C ARG A 169 -4.78 16.73 23.70
N CYS A 170 -3.58 17.09 24.15
CA CYS A 170 -2.34 16.78 23.46
C CYS A 170 -1.94 15.37 23.79
N LYS A 171 -2.02 14.49 22.83
CA LYS A 171 -2.16 13.10 23.11
C LYS A 171 -1.34 12.26 22.19
N SER A 172 -1.41 11.02 22.46
CA SER A 172 -0.55 10.05 21.83
C SER A 172 -1.21 9.50 20.59
N THR A 173 -0.43 9.30 19.58
CA THR A 173 -0.71 8.38 18.49
C THR A 173 -0.18 7.00 18.88
N TYR A 174 -0.89 5.97 18.48
CA TYR A 174 -0.62 4.58 18.83
C TYR A 174 -0.61 3.77 17.56
N PHE A 175 0.47 3.08 17.26
CA PHE A 175 0.50 2.21 16.09
C PHE A 175 1.24 0.90 16.32
N ASN A 176 0.89 -0.08 15.51
CA ASN A 176 1.40 -1.44 15.59
C ASN A 176 1.53 -2.01 14.17
N SER A 177 2.76 -2.29 13.77
CA SER A 177 3.12 -2.92 12.49
C SER A 177 3.39 -4.42 12.61
N TYR A 178 2.96 -5.05 13.69
CA TYR A 178 3.04 -6.51 13.84
C TYR A 178 2.16 -7.19 12.78
N PRO A 179 2.69 -8.14 11.97
CA PRO A 179 1.93 -8.77 10.90
C PRO A 179 0.96 -9.81 11.47
N ILE A 180 -0.33 -9.49 11.49
CA ILE A 180 -1.37 -10.38 12.02
C ILE A 180 -2.02 -11.13 10.85
N GLY A 181 -1.67 -12.40 10.68
CA GLY A 181 -2.16 -13.23 9.59
C GLY A 181 -3.45 -13.98 9.91
N PHE A 182 -4.22 -14.30 8.86
CA PHE A 182 -5.43 -15.13 8.92
C PHE A 182 -5.63 -15.90 7.63
N LEU A 183 -6.04 -17.18 7.73
CA LEU A 183 -6.24 -18.05 6.57
C LEU A 183 -7.65 -17.95 5.99
N LYS A 184 -8.68 -17.84 6.85
CA LYS A 184 -10.08 -17.80 6.40
C LYS A 184 -10.74 -16.47 6.71
N SER A 185 -10.56 -15.96 7.93
CA SER A 185 -11.17 -14.70 8.36
C SER A 185 -10.50 -14.12 9.58
N VAL A 186 -10.64 -12.81 9.75
CA VAL A 186 -10.32 -12.12 11.00
C VAL A 186 -11.46 -11.17 11.35
N LYS A 187 -11.88 -11.20 12.63
CA LYS A 187 -12.80 -10.23 13.21
C LYS A 187 -12.15 -9.57 14.41
N VAL A 188 -12.21 -8.24 14.47
CA VAL A 188 -11.68 -7.45 15.58
C VAL A 188 -12.81 -6.72 16.27
N THR A 189 -12.86 -6.83 17.59
CA THR A 189 -13.85 -6.14 18.42
C THR A 189 -13.20 -5.31 19.52
N LEU A 190 -13.89 -4.26 19.94
CA LEU A 190 -13.59 -3.47 21.13
C LEU A 190 -14.73 -3.58 22.14
N GLN A 191 -14.39 -3.68 23.42
CA GLN A 191 -15.40 -3.69 24.50
C GLN A 191 -16.11 -2.34 24.65
N ASN A 192 -15.39 -1.25 24.43
CA ASN A 192 -15.94 0.10 24.52
C ASN A 192 -15.99 0.75 23.12
N VAL A 193 -16.73 1.84 23.01
CA VAL A 193 -16.88 2.59 21.75
C VAL A 193 -15.50 2.96 21.18
N PRO A 194 -15.25 2.72 19.88
CA PRO A 194 -14.01 3.10 19.24
C PRO A 194 -13.88 4.63 19.19
N GLY A 195 -12.64 5.11 19.13
CA GLY A 195 -12.30 6.45 18.66
C GLY A 195 -11.96 6.41 17.16
N TYR A 196 -10.87 7.08 16.81
CA TYR A 196 -10.27 6.99 15.48
C TYR A 196 -9.40 5.75 15.38
N TYR A 197 -9.51 5.02 14.27
CA TYR A 197 -8.67 3.83 14.02
C TYR A 197 -8.49 3.57 12.53
N HIS A 198 -7.34 2.97 12.17
CA HIS A 198 -7.02 2.45 10.85
C HIS A 198 -6.46 1.04 10.94
N PHE A 199 -6.84 0.18 9.98
CA PHE A 199 -6.24 -1.13 9.74
C PHE A 199 -5.93 -1.29 8.26
N TYR A 200 -4.65 -1.47 7.92
CA TYR A 200 -4.24 -1.79 6.55
C TYR A 200 -4.21 -3.29 6.37
N VAL A 201 -5.08 -3.79 5.52
CA VAL A 201 -5.28 -5.23 5.28
C VAL A 201 -4.89 -5.55 3.85
N ARG A 202 -3.95 -6.49 3.70
CA ARG A 202 -3.62 -7.10 2.42
C ARG A 202 -4.26 -8.47 2.32
N LYS A 203 -5.02 -8.70 1.26
CA LYS A 203 -5.69 -9.98 0.94
C LYS A 203 -4.99 -10.65 -0.23
N TYR A 204 -4.91 -11.96 -0.21
CA TYR A 204 -4.24 -12.75 -1.23
C TYR A 204 -5.22 -13.69 -1.93
N SER A 205 -4.97 -13.98 -3.22
CA SER A 205 -5.75 -14.97 -3.98
C SER A 205 -5.38 -16.42 -3.62
N SER A 206 -4.30 -16.63 -2.88
CA SER A 206 -3.86 -17.94 -2.40
C SER A 206 -3.39 -17.90 -0.95
N ASN A 207 -3.45 -19.05 -0.28
CA ASN A 207 -2.95 -19.20 1.09
C ASN A 207 -1.44 -19.53 1.15
N LEU A 208 -0.75 -19.61 0.02
CA LEU A 208 0.68 -19.88 -0.01
C LEU A 208 1.44 -18.80 0.77
N GLY A 209 2.23 -19.16 1.76
CA GLY A 209 2.98 -18.23 2.60
C GLY A 209 2.13 -17.41 3.59
N VAL A 210 0.83 -17.71 3.71
CA VAL A 210 -0.04 -17.12 4.73
C VAL A 210 -0.21 -18.13 5.89
N SER A 211 -0.15 -17.63 7.10
CA SER A 211 -0.44 -18.40 8.32
C SER A 211 -1.30 -17.58 9.27
N THR A 212 -2.23 -18.24 9.93
CA THR A 212 -2.99 -17.59 10.99
C THR A 212 -2.06 -17.27 12.16
N TYR A 213 -2.21 -16.06 12.70
CA TYR A 213 -1.50 -15.61 13.90
C TYR A 213 -1.57 -16.67 15.02
N ASN A 214 -0.43 -16.92 15.66
CA ASN A 214 -0.33 -17.85 16.78
C ASN A 214 0.49 -17.32 17.97
N GLY A 215 0.99 -16.10 17.88
CA GLY A 215 1.79 -15.43 18.91
C GLY A 215 3.22 -15.97 19.06
N LYS A 216 3.70 -16.77 18.09
CA LYS A 216 5.03 -17.41 18.11
C LYS A 216 5.91 -17.01 16.92
N GLU A 217 5.51 -15.98 16.20
CA GLU A 217 6.23 -15.44 15.06
C GLU A 217 7.62 -14.96 15.50
N ASN A 218 8.67 -15.39 14.78
CA ASN A 218 10.03 -14.97 15.08
C ASN A 218 10.31 -13.58 14.49
N LEU A 219 10.38 -12.60 15.33
CA LEU A 219 10.64 -11.19 14.97
C LEU A 219 12.05 -10.72 15.30
N SER A 220 12.97 -11.59 15.66
CA SER A 220 14.32 -11.22 16.09
C SER A 220 15.05 -10.43 15.01
N GLU A 221 14.94 -10.84 13.76
CA GLU A 221 15.57 -10.16 12.63
C GLU A 221 14.91 -8.81 12.33
N VAL A 222 13.59 -8.74 12.38
CA VAL A 222 12.85 -7.47 12.24
C VAL A 222 13.32 -6.47 13.29
N ARG A 223 13.38 -6.89 14.56
CA ARG A 223 13.83 -6.01 15.64
C ARG A 223 15.28 -5.57 15.48
N ARG A 224 16.15 -6.44 15.01
CA ARG A 224 17.55 -6.12 14.72
C ARG A 224 17.65 -5.04 13.64
N ILE A 225 16.95 -5.22 12.52
CA ILE A 225 17.01 -4.29 11.38
C ILE A 225 16.34 -2.96 11.73
N TRP A 226 15.11 -3.00 12.23
CA TRP A 226 14.34 -1.78 12.51
C TRP A 226 14.90 -0.99 13.68
N GLY A 227 15.49 -1.67 14.67
CA GLY A 227 16.21 -1.02 15.78
C GLY A 227 17.53 -0.36 15.38
N ASN A 228 18.03 -0.64 14.17
CA ASN A 228 19.23 -0.04 13.60
C ASN A 228 18.93 0.93 12.44
N SER A 229 17.80 1.64 12.50
CA SER A 229 17.42 2.65 11.50
C SER A 229 18.54 3.67 11.29
N GLY A 230 18.85 3.97 10.04
CA GLY A 230 20.02 4.78 9.67
C GLY A 230 21.15 3.98 9.00
N SER A 231 21.15 2.66 9.17
CA SER A 231 21.99 1.74 8.41
C SER A 231 21.19 1.11 7.27
N ASP A 232 21.85 0.74 6.17
CA ASP A 232 21.18 0.05 5.07
C ASP A 232 20.53 -1.25 5.60
N PRO A 233 19.19 -1.38 5.49
CA PRO A 233 18.48 -2.54 6.04
C PRO A 233 18.63 -3.80 5.19
N LYS A 234 19.18 -3.69 3.97
CA LYS A 234 19.36 -4.80 3.03
C LYS A 234 20.68 -5.53 3.31
N GLU A 235 20.75 -6.79 2.88
CA GLU A 235 22.03 -7.49 2.78
C GLU A 235 22.95 -6.78 1.79
N PRO A 236 24.28 -6.80 1.99
CA PRO A 236 25.22 -6.10 1.12
C PRO A 236 25.16 -6.65 -0.31
N MET A 237 24.42 -6.00 -1.19
CA MET A 237 24.34 -6.32 -2.62
C MET A 237 25.23 -5.44 -3.49
N ALA A 238 25.79 -4.39 -2.89
CA ALA A 238 26.67 -3.48 -3.60
C ALA A 238 27.96 -4.18 -4.03
N GLN A 239 28.18 -4.27 -5.34
CA GLN A 239 29.43 -4.75 -5.94
C GLN A 239 30.36 -3.61 -6.32
N ARG A 240 29.80 -2.40 -6.39
CA ARG A 240 30.51 -1.18 -6.78
C ARG A 240 29.94 0.00 -6.00
N THR A 241 30.84 0.78 -5.41
CA THR A 241 30.51 2.07 -4.81
C THR A 241 31.33 3.16 -5.48
N ILE A 242 30.67 4.19 -5.96
CA ILE A 242 31.29 5.40 -6.49
C ILE A 242 31.05 6.51 -5.49
N SER A 243 32.13 7.13 -5.01
CA SER A 243 32.06 8.26 -4.10
C SER A 243 32.95 9.41 -4.58
N GLY A 244 32.67 10.60 -4.14
CA GLY A 244 33.46 11.77 -4.46
C GLY A 244 32.81 13.07 -4.07
N GLN A 245 33.35 14.15 -4.60
CA GLN A 245 32.85 15.51 -4.37
C GLN A 245 32.57 16.18 -5.71
N LYS A 246 31.48 16.92 -5.83
CA LYS A 246 31.11 17.71 -7.00
C LYS A 246 30.90 19.17 -6.63
N LYS A 247 31.41 20.05 -7.47
CA LYS A 247 31.11 21.49 -7.43
C LYS A 247 29.96 21.76 -8.40
N LEU A 248 28.91 22.37 -7.91
CA LEU A 248 27.69 22.68 -8.67
C LEU A 248 27.57 24.19 -8.80
N SER A 249 27.65 24.70 -10.02
CA SER A 249 27.28 26.09 -10.30
C SER A 249 25.77 26.27 -10.07
N ASN A 250 25.36 27.49 -9.77
CA ASN A 250 23.94 27.83 -9.61
C ASN A 250 23.27 28.27 -10.93
N ASP A 251 23.70 27.67 -12.04
CA ASP A 251 23.20 27.98 -13.39
C ASP A 251 22.14 27.00 -13.91
N GLY A 252 21.70 26.07 -13.05
CA GLY A 252 20.67 25.08 -13.37
C GLY A 252 21.15 23.97 -14.32
N LYS A 253 22.44 23.90 -14.63
CA LYS A 253 22.96 22.82 -15.47
C LYS A 253 23.13 21.50 -14.68
N PRO A 254 22.78 20.36 -15.28
CA PRO A 254 22.93 19.07 -14.63
C PRO A 254 24.41 18.67 -14.50
N VAL A 255 24.75 18.09 -13.34
CA VAL A 255 26.07 17.52 -13.05
C VAL A 255 25.93 16.05 -12.70
N ALA A 256 26.50 15.17 -13.52
CA ALA A 256 26.39 13.72 -13.30
C ALA A 256 27.19 13.27 -12.07
N LEU A 257 26.54 12.44 -11.25
CA LEU A 257 27.14 11.71 -10.14
C LEU A 257 27.49 10.28 -10.53
N PHE A 258 26.58 9.64 -11.29
CA PHE A 258 26.67 8.24 -11.69
C PHE A 258 26.17 8.04 -13.11
N SER A 259 26.83 7.15 -13.85
CA SER A 259 26.35 6.64 -15.13
C SER A 259 26.80 5.20 -15.31
N ASP A 260 25.86 4.35 -15.72
CA ASP A 260 26.10 2.96 -16.06
C ASP A 260 25.37 2.66 -17.38
N LEU A 261 26.04 1.94 -18.29
CA LEU A 261 25.50 1.56 -19.61
C LEU A 261 25.19 0.07 -19.72
N SER A 262 25.14 -0.61 -18.59
CA SER A 262 24.78 -2.03 -18.47
C SER A 262 23.67 -2.24 -17.45
N PRO A 263 22.88 -3.34 -17.55
CA PRO A 263 21.87 -3.65 -16.55
C PRO A 263 22.42 -3.72 -15.13
N GLY A 264 21.71 -3.13 -14.18
CA GLY A 264 22.15 -3.08 -12.80
C GLY A 264 21.00 -2.72 -11.84
N SER A 265 21.35 -2.56 -10.57
CA SER A 265 20.46 -2.02 -9.54
C SER A 265 21.24 -1.09 -8.63
N ILE A 266 20.76 0.12 -8.41
CA ILE A 266 21.27 0.99 -7.35
C ILE A 266 20.73 0.45 -6.03
N SER A 267 21.61 0.25 -5.05
CA SER A 267 21.23 -0.20 -3.71
C SER A 267 21.15 0.95 -2.71
N ALA A 268 21.95 2.01 -2.92
CA ALA A 268 21.93 3.19 -2.06
C ALA A 268 22.38 4.44 -2.84
N ILE A 269 21.75 5.56 -2.52
CA ILE A 269 22.21 6.91 -2.92
C ILE A 269 22.39 7.72 -1.65
N ALA A 270 23.58 8.28 -1.49
CA ALA A 270 23.86 9.16 -0.38
C ALA A 270 24.54 10.44 -0.85
N LEU A 271 24.23 11.55 -0.19
CA LEU A 271 24.89 12.83 -0.47
C LEU A 271 24.82 13.77 0.73
N ARG A 272 25.70 14.77 0.74
CA ARG A 272 25.66 15.89 1.67
C ARG A 272 26.14 17.17 1.00
N PRO A 273 25.29 18.20 0.91
CA PRO A 273 25.72 19.54 0.53
C PRO A 273 26.56 20.17 1.63
N ASP A 274 27.45 21.08 1.26
CA ASP A 274 28.33 21.84 2.15
C ASP A 274 27.59 22.86 3.04
N ARG A 275 26.30 23.11 2.72
CA ARG A 275 25.40 23.90 3.57
C ARG A 275 24.03 23.23 3.63
N LEU A 276 23.29 23.53 4.71
CA LEU A 276 21.93 23.07 4.93
C LEU A 276 21.04 24.28 5.28
N ASP A 277 20.16 24.61 4.35
CA ASP A 277 19.11 25.63 4.51
C ASP A 277 17.90 25.26 3.65
N THR A 278 16.79 25.97 3.81
CA THR A 278 15.55 25.71 3.05
C THR A 278 15.73 25.87 1.55
N ASP A 279 16.62 26.80 1.10
CA ASP A 279 16.94 26.98 -0.32
C ASP A 279 17.56 25.71 -0.93
N VAL A 280 18.51 25.08 -0.22
CA VAL A 280 19.11 23.79 -0.62
C VAL A 280 18.07 22.69 -0.64
N LEU A 281 17.27 22.55 0.42
CA LEU A 281 16.26 21.48 0.51
C LEU A 281 15.24 21.53 -0.63
N LEU A 282 14.90 22.72 -1.14
CA LEU A 282 13.86 22.92 -2.15
C LEU A 282 14.40 23.08 -3.57
N ASN A 283 15.62 23.62 -3.76
CA ASN A 283 16.12 24.04 -5.05
C ASN A 283 17.37 23.28 -5.54
N LEU A 284 17.99 22.43 -4.70
CA LEU A 284 18.88 21.39 -5.18
C LEU A 284 18.04 20.15 -5.51
N LYS A 285 18.02 19.75 -6.78
CA LYS A 285 17.24 18.61 -7.26
C LYS A 285 18.12 17.44 -7.63
N ILE A 286 17.66 16.23 -7.36
CA ILE A 286 18.17 14.99 -7.92
C ILE A 286 17.29 14.58 -9.11
N GLN A 287 17.93 14.20 -10.21
CA GLN A 287 17.29 13.60 -11.39
C GLN A 287 17.88 12.21 -11.65
N ILE A 288 17.00 11.23 -11.93
CA ILE A 288 17.41 9.87 -12.25
C ILE A 288 16.66 9.41 -13.50
N PHE A 289 17.41 8.85 -14.44
CA PHE A 289 16.93 8.32 -15.71
C PHE A 289 17.24 6.83 -15.79
N TRP A 290 16.26 6.06 -16.26
CA TRP A 290 16.37 4.62 -16.49
C TRP A 290 16.18 4.30 -17.97
N ASP A 291 16.95 3.31 -18.48
CA ASP A 291 16.64 2.56 -19.70
C ASP A 291 16.37 3.40 -20.96
N ASP A 292 17.13 4.47 -21.20
CA ASP A 292 17.02 5.41 -22.33
C ASP A 292 15.72 6.27 -22.30
N GLU A 293 15.03 6.37 -21.19
CA GLU A 293 13.87 7.25 -21.11
C GLU A 293 14.26 8.73 -21.25
N PRO A 294 13.53 9.49 -22.09
CA PRO A 294 13.89 10.88 -22.38
C PRO A 294 13.57 11.85 -21.23
N THR A 295 12.74 11.41 -20.28
CA THR A 295 12.35 12.18 -19.10
C THR A 295 12.79 11.45 -17.83
N PRO A 296 13.19 12.19 -16.79
CA PRO A 296 13.60 11.54 -15.54
C PRO A 296 12.41 10.85 -14.86
N SER A 297 12.62 9.62 -14.41
CA SER A 297 11.68 8.91 -13.52
C SER A 297 11.68 9.46 -12.11
N VAL A 298 12.75 10.17 -11.75
CA VAL A 298 12.91 10.90 -10.49
C VAL A 298 13.37 12.32 -10.82
N GLU A 299 12.60 13.33 -10.45
CA GLU A 299 13.00 14.73 -10.42
C GLU A 299 12.45 15.37 -9.16
N VAL A 300 13.25 15.41 -8.11
CA VAL A 300 12.79 15.72 -6.74
C VAL A 300 13.79 16.62 -6.04
N PRO A 301 13.33 17.63 -5.28
CA PRO A 301 14.18 18.37 -4.35
C PRO A 301 14.80 17.42 -3.32
N VAL A 302 16.07 17.63 -2.99
CA VAL A 302 16.83 16.72 -2.12
C VAL A 302 16.20 16.57 -0.72
N GLY A 303 15.59 17.62 -0.17
CA GLY A 303 14.89 17.52 1.12
C GLY A 303 13.80 16.45 1.10
N PHE A 304 13.05 16.34 0.01
CA PHE A 304 11.99 15.33 -0.15
C PHE A 304 12.56 13.97 -0.53
N PHE A 305 13.59 13.91 -1.36
CA PHE A 305 14.20 12.64 -1.77
C PHE A 305 14.82 11.87 -0.59
N PHE A 306 15.35 12.59 0.40
CA PHE A 306 15.93 12.01 1.61
C PHE A 306 14.96 11.97 2.81
N GLY A 307 13.68 12.25 2.59
CA GLY A 307 12.61 12.03 3.58
C GLY A 307 12.36 13.19 4.55
N GLY A 308 13.16 14.26 4.51
CA GLY A 308 13.04 15.39 5.44
C GLY A 308 11.99 16.43 5.07
N GLY A 309 11.57 16.45 3.78
CA GLY A 309 10.70 17.51 3.29
C GLY A 309 11.37 18.88 3.36
N MET A 310 10.77 19.82 4.05
CA MET A 310 11.33 21.17 4.31
C MET A 310 12.06 21.26 5.65
N SER A 311 12.12 20.18 6.44
CA SER A 311 12.72 20.20 7.77
C SER A 311 14.24 20.27 7.73
N LEU A 312 14.81 21.14 8.56
CA LEU A 312 16.25 21.24 8.80
C LEU A 312 16.71 20.31 9.92
N ARG A 313 15.81 19.57 10.58
CA ARG A 313 16.15 18.67 11.68
C ARG A 313 16.78 17.39 11.21
N PRO A 314 17.87 16.94 11.85
CA PRO A 314 18.42 15.62 11.60
C PRO A 314 17.46 14.52 12.04
N PHE A 315 17.37 13.46 11.24
CA PHE A 315 16.63 12.26 11.58
C PHE A 315 17.19 11.04 10.85
N SER A 316 16.84 9.86 11.35
CA SER A 316 17.14 8.58 10.71
C SER A 316 15.93 7.69 10.74
N SER A 317 15.54 7.17 9.58
CA SER A 317 14.47 6.17 9.43
C SER A 317 15.00 4.95 8.69
N LEU A 318 14.11 4.01 8.35
CA LEU A 318 14.54 2.75 7.76
C LEU A 318 15.05 2.90 6.32
N MET A 319 14.33 3.67 5.48
CA MET A 319 14.60 3.72 4.04
C MET A 319 15.28 5.01 3.59
N ALA A 320 15.09 6.11 4.29
CA ALA A 320 15.75 7.37 3.98
C ALA A 320 15.99 8.18 5.25
N GLY A 321 16.94 9.10 5.21
CA GLY A 321 17.23 9.94 6.35
C GLY A 321 18.26 11.02 6.07
N MET A 322 18.27 12.01 6.96
CA MET A 322 19.18 13.16 6.97
C MET A 322 19.87 13.22 8.33
N PRO A 323 20.83 12.32 8.66
CA PRO A 323 21.50 12.30 9.94
C PRO A 323 22.33 13.57 10.17
N GLU A 324 22.55 13.93 11.44
CA GLU A 324 23.38 15.10 11.81
C GLU A 324 24.81 14.98 11.28
N LYS A 325 25.35 13.77 11.33
CA LYS A 325 26.69 13.44 10.84
C LYS A 325 26.62 12.41 9.72
N GLY A 326 27.56 12.47 8.77
CA GLY A 326 27.60 11.58 7.63
C GLY A 326 26.74 12.07 6.45
N LEU A 327 26.54 11.23 5.48
CA LEU A 327 25.74 11.54 4.31
C LEU A 327 24.25 11.30 4.59
N TRP A 328 23.38 12.08 3.97
CA TRP A 328 21.97 11.77 3.85
C TRP A 328 21.84 10.54 2.96
N TYR A 329 20.87 9.69 3.20
CA TYR A 329 20.77 8.41 2.53
C TYR A 329 19.35 8.10 2.02
N ASN A 330 19.29 7.35 0.94
CA ASN A 330 18.09 6.70 0.42
C ASN A 330 18.47 5.27 0.02
N TYR A 331 17.84 4.28 0.66
CA TYR A 331 18.15 2.86 0.56
C TYR A 331 17.11 2.07 -0.26
N PHE A 332 16.20 2.73 -0.96
CA PHE A 332 15.30 2.05 -1.88
C PHE A 332 16.08 1.36 -3.01
N PRO A 333 15.86 0.06 -3.29
CA PRO A 333 16.51 -0.62 -4.42
C PRO A 333 15.97 -0.07 -5.75
N MET A 334 16.83 0.24 -6.71
CA MET A 334 16.43 0.89 -7.96
C MET A 334 16.96 0.09 -9.16
N PRO A 335 16.20 -0.92 -9.65
CA PRO A 335 16.59 -1.71 -10.81
C PRO A 335 16.47 -0.94 -12.12
N TYR A 336 17.38 -1.26 -13.07
CA TYR A 336 17.35 -0.82 -14.47
C TYR A 336 17.87 -1.93 -15.39
N TRP A 337 17.32 -2.02 -16.61
CA TRP A 337 17.58 -3.14 -17.52
C TRP A 337 18.48 -2.82 -18.70
N LYS A 338 18.84 -1.53 -18.89
CA LYS A 338 19.78 -1.10 -19.93
C LYS A 338 20.85 -0.18 -19.38
N ASN A 339 20.45 0.94 -18.81
CA ASN A 339 21.34 1.97 -18.30
C ASN A 339 20.68 2.81 -17.20
N ALA A 340 21.52 3.53 -16.47
CA ALA A 340 21.12 4.47 -15.45
C ALA A 340 21.98 5.72 -15.47
N THR A 341 21.36 6.89 -15.24
CA THR A 341 22.07 8.14 -15.01
C THR A 341 21.49 8.84 -13.79
N ILE A 342 22.35 9.24 -12.85
CA ILE A 342 22.01 10.05 -11.68
C ILE A 342 22.75 11.37 -11.79
N GLN A 343 22.03 12.48 -11.67
CA GLN A 343 22.60 13.82 -11.75
C GLN A 343 21.94 14.78 -10.77
N LEU A 344 22.66 15.85 -10.43
CA LEU A 344 22.15 16.96 -9.63
C LEU A 344 21.95 18.20 -10.47
N VAL A 345 20.91 18.96 -10.16
CA VAL A 345 20.61 20.27 -10.74
C VAL A 345 20.55 21.28 -9.61
N ASN A 346 21.47 22.23 -9.60
CA ASN A 346 21.51 23.30 -8.61
C ASN A 346 20.81 24.56 -9.14
N SER A 347 19.63 24.84 -8.59
CA SER A 347 18.86 26.06 -8.81
C SER A 347 18.80 26.94 -7.55
N THR A 348 19.68 26.70 -6.58
CA THR A 348 19.78 27.51 -5.36
C THR A 348 20.42 28.87 -5.69
N ALA A 349 20.33 29.82 -4.77
CA ALA A 349 20.89 31.17 -4.95
C ALA A 349 22.42 31.19 -5.08
N ASN A 350 23.14 30.13 -4.65
CA ASN A 350 24.59 30.07 -4.62
C ASN A 350 25.14 28.74 -5.15
N PRO A 351 26.40 28.71 -5.63
CA PRO A 351 27.08 27.47 -5.89
C PRO A 351 27.18 26.58 -4.65
N LEU A 352 27.24 25.26 -4.85
CA LEU A 352 27.33 24.25 -3.81
C LEU A 352 28.50 23.30 -4.05
N VAL A 353 29.02 22.74 -2.98
CA VAL A 353 29.90 21.57 -2.99
C VAL A 353 29.12 20.42 -2.35
N VAL A 354 29.04 19.28 -3.06
CA VAL A 354 28.27 18.13 -2.60
C VAL A 354 29.17 16.91 -2.53
N ASP A 355 29.30 16.32 -1.34
CA ASP A 355 29.86 14.98 -1.18
C ASP A 355 28.78 13.96 -1.53
N PHE A 356 29.14 12.87 -2.22
CA PHE A 356 28.18 11.85 -2.63
C PHE A 356 28.78 10.45 -2.60
N GLU A 357 27.87 9.49 -2.50
CA GLU A 357 28.14 8.07 -2.67
C GLU A 357 26.94 7.41 -3.37
N VAL A 358 27.22 6.56 -4.37
CA VAL A 358 26.23 5.73 -5.07
C VAL A 358 26.72 4.30 -5.06
N SER A 359 25.95 3.42 -4.45
CA SER A 359 26.21 1.99 -4.38
C SER A 359 25.34 1.22 -5.37
N SER A 360 25.91 0.34 -6.16
CA SER A 360 25.20 -0.42 -7.20
C SER A 360 25.70 -1.86 -7.29
N GLY A 361 24.88 -2.74 -7.83
CA GLY A 361 25.18 -4.15 -8.04
C GLY A 361 24.45 -4.72 -9.26
N THR A 362 24.53 -6.05 -9.39
CA THR A 362 23.85 -6.80 -10.45
C THR A 362 22.34 -6.64 -10.33
N ASN A 363 21.65 -6.49 -11.47
CA ASN A 363 20.20 -6.54 -11.50
C ASN A 363 19.73 -7.98 -11.29
N ILE A 364 19.04 -8.22 -10.17
CA ILE A 364 18.45 -9.51 -9.82
C ILE A 364 16.96 -9.62 -10.19
N TYR A 365 16.38 -8.54 -10.72
CA TYR A 365 14.95 -8.41 -10.98
C TYR A 365 14.61 -8.82 -12.41
N GLN A 366 13.47 -9.51 -12.56
CA GLN A 366 12.92 -9.83 -13.87
C GLN A 366 12.06 -8.68 -14.37
N LYS A 367 12.29 -8.23 -15.59
CA LYS A 367 11.61 -7.07 -16.18
C LYS A 367 10.10 -7.22 -16.22
N ASP A 368 9.60 -8.43 -16.45
CA ASP A 368 8.14 -8.69 -16.59
C ASP A 368 7.40 -8.69 -15.23
N THR A 369 8.11 -8.83 -14.12
CA THR A 369 7.51 -8.94 -12.78
C THR A 369 7.98 -7.83 -11.83
N SER A 370 8.75 -6.86 -12.33
CA SER A 370 9.29 -5.79 -11.49
C SER A 370 9.23 -4.45 -12.21
N GLY A 371 9.14 -3.37 -11.45
CA GLY A 371 9.10 -1.99 -11.94
C GLY A 371 10.38 -1.21 -11.65
N THR A 372 10.65 -0.19 -12.45
CA THR A 372 11.63 0.85 -12.11
C THR A 372 11.16 1.68 -10.94
N PHE A 373 12.11 2.29 -10.24
CA PHE A 373 11.83 3.22 -9.16
C PHE A 373 11.45 4.60 -9.70
N HIS A 374 10.42 5.19 -9.15
CA HIS A 374 9.94 6.52 -9.46
C HIS A 374 9.77 7.36 -8.20
N ALA A 375 9.95 8.66 -8.34
CA ALA A 375 9.60 9.63 -7.32
C ALA A 375 8.86 10.80 -7.99
N THR A 376 7.56 10.88 -7.75
CA THR A 376 6.70 11.92 -8.34
C THR A 376 6.52 13.06 -7.34
N TYR A 377 7.12 14.19 -7.66
CA TYR A 377 7.02 15.39 -6.82
C TYR A 377 5.86 16.28 -7.24
N ARG A 378 5.10 16.74 -6.26
CA ARG A 378 4.03 17.72 -6.41
C ARG A 378 4.34 18.96 -5.57
N ASN A 379 4.13 20.12 -6.17
CA ASN A 379 4.17 21.41 -5.49
C ASN A 379 2.91 22.19 -5.89
N THR A 380 2.06 22.47 -4.92
CA THR A 380 0.81 23.16 -5.14
C THR A 380 0.72 24.35 -4.18
N PRO A 381 1.09 25.54 -4.63
CA PRO A 381 1.11 26.74 -3.79
C PRO A 381 -0.29 27.21 -3.38
N LYS A 382 -1.33 26.79 -4.10
CA LYS A 382 -2.72 27.08 -3.78
C LYS A 382 -3.61 25.89 -4.16
N THR A 383 -4.34 25.38 -3.20
CA THR A 383 -5.28 24.29 -3.41
C THR A 383 -6.64 24.79 -3.92
N THR A 384 -7.44 23.93 -4.52
CA THR A 384 -8.76 24.25 -5.03
C THR A 384 -9.81 23.76 -4.04
N LEU A 385 -10.70 24.66 -3.61
CA LEU A 385 -11.84 24.28 -2.76
C LEU A 385 -12.73 23.25 -3.43
N GLY A 386 -13.25 22.35 -2.63
CA GLY A 386 -14.21 21.36 -3.09
C GLY A 386 -13.61 20.21 -3.90
N THR A 387 -12.28 20.05 -3.92
CA THR A 387 -11.61 18.95 -4.63
C THR A 387 -10.43 18.44 -3.83
N ASP A 388 -10.24 17.13 -3.84
CA ASP A 388 -9.08 16.51 -3.23
C ASP A 388 -7.79 17.03 -3.86
N TRP A 389 -6.81 17.28 -3.04
CA TRP A 389 -5.47 17.54 -3.52
C TRP A 389 -4.83 16.23 -4.03
N GLN A 390 -4.50 16.21 -5.30
CA GLN A 390 -3.95 15.02 -5.95
C GLN A 390 -2.46 14.86 -5.63
N LEU A 391 -2.11 13.80 -4.92
CA LEU A 391 -0.73 13.36 -4.68
C LEU A 391 -0.15 12.67 -5.92
N LEU A 392 -0.84 11.64 -6.43
CA LEU A 392 -0.36 10.76 -7.50
C LEU A 392 -1.53 10.34 -8.39
N SER A 393 -1.33 10.36 -9.71
CA SER A 393 -2.25 9.78 -10.67
C SER A 393 -1.46 9.05 -11.75
N ILE A 394 -1.54 7.71 -11.74
CA ILE A 394 -0.76 6.81 -12.57
C ILE A 394 -1.68 5.85 -13.31
N LYS A 395 -1.38 5.62 -14.58
CA LYS A 395 -1.88 4.48 -15.37
C LYS A 395 -0.75 3.51 -15.57
N GLY A 396 -1.00 2.23 -15.34
CA GLY A 396 -0.01 1.17 -15.38
C GLY A 396 -0.16 0.24 -14.18
N ARG A 397 0.86 -0.53 -13.89
CA ARG A 397 0.92 -1.40 -12.71
C ARG A 397 2.12 -1.07 -11.84
N GLY A 398 1.98 -1.31 -10.54
CA GLY A 398 3.06 -1.01 -9.61
C GLY A 398 2.60 -1.03 -8.16
N GLN A 399 3.36 -0.34 -7.32
CA GLN A 399 3.03 -0.13 -5.91
C GLN A 399 3.61 1.17 -5.37
N LEU A 400 2.81 1.91 -4.60
CA LEU A 400 3.24 3.05 -3.82
C LEU A 400 3.91 2.53 -2.55
N VAL A 401 5.16 2.96 -2.29
CA VAL A 401 6.00 2.47 -1.19
C VAL A 401 6.42 3.54 -0.19
N GLY A 402 6.08 4.80 -0.45
CA GLY A 402 6.37 5.88 0.49
C GLY A 402 5.84 7.22 0.07
N VAL A 403 5.60 8.06 1.06
CA VAL A 403 5.17 9.44 0.89
C VAL A 403 5.96 10.33 1.85
N VAL A 404 6.47 11.44 1.34
CA VAL A 404 6.98 12.55 2.15
C VAL A 404 6.18 13.79 1.79
N MET A 405 5.59 14.42 2.79
CA MET A 405 4.74 15.59 2.60
C MET A 405 5.21 16.74 3.49
N SER A 406 5.15 17.93 2.95
CA SER A 406 5.33 19.18 3.70
C SER A 406 4.24 20.15 3.35
N THR A 407 3.79 20.91 4.33
CA THR A 407 2.82 21.97 4.15
C THR A 407 3.28 23.20 4.87
N ALA A 408 3.35 24.32 4.16
CA ALA A 408 3.54 25.64 4.76
C ALA A 408 2.16 26.30 4.95
N LEU A 409 1.84 26.69 6.16
CA LEU A 409 0.57 27.36 6.45
C LEU A 409 0.63 28.82 6.02
N THR A 410 -0.28 29.20 5.13
CA THR A 410 -0.55 30.61 4.80
C THR A 410 -1.91 31.01 5.36
N GLY A 411 -1.95 31.62 6.55
CA GLY A 411 -3.17 32.14 7.18
C GLY A 411 -3.56 31.50 8.51
N ASP A 412 -4.66 31.96 9.10
CA ASP A 412 -5.13 31.60 10.46
C ASP A 412 -6.04 30.35 10.51
N LYS A 413 -6.00 29.49 9.52
CA LYS A 413 -6.89 28.32 9.49
C LYS A 413 -6.18 27.08 10.01
N ASP A 414 -6.53 26.74 11.21
CA ASP A 414 -6.26 25.45 11.83
C ASP A 414 -7.07 24.35 11.12
N SER A 415 -6.63 23.08 11.23
CA SER A 415 -7.37 21.89 10.76
C SER A 415 -7.28 21.57 9.26
N TRP A 416 -6.27 22.04 8.53
CA TRP A 416 -6.04 21.59 7.15
C TRP A 416 -5.62 20.10 7.10
N TRP A 417 -5.13 19.55 8.19
CA TRP A 417 -4.72 18.16 8.34
C TRP A 417 -5.90 17.20 8.53
N GLU A 418 -7.07 17.66 8.91
CA GLU A 418 -8.29 16.87 9.05
C GLU A 418 -8.80 16.27 7.73
N GLY A 419 -8.09 16.51 6.62
CA GLY A 419 -8.49 16.04 5.29
C GLY A 419 -8.09 14.61 5.05
N ASP A 420 -9.09 13.76 4.81
CA ASP A 420 -8.96 12.32 4.59
C ASP A 420 -8.08 11.98 3.39
N GLU A 421 -7.28 10.92 3.50
CA GLU A 421 -6.74 10.27 2.32
C GLU A 421 -7.81 9.47 1.59
N ARG A 422 -7.81 9.58 0.25
CA ARG A 422 -8.69 8.82 -0.62
C ARG A 422 -7.92 8.29 -1.82
N PHE A 423 -7.66 6.97 -1.84
CA PHE A 423 -6.92 6.35 -2.92
C PHE A 423 -7.81 5.36 -3.65
N TYR A 424 -8.00 5.61 -4.93
CA TYR A 424 -8.81 4.83 -5.86
C TYR A 424 -7.88 3.93 -6.67
N ILE A 425 -8.05 2.61 -6.54
CA ILE A 425 -7.20 1.61 -7.16
C ILE A 425 -7.96 0.94 -8.31
N ASP A 426 -7.27 0.79 -9.46
CA ASP A 426 -7.73 0.02 -10.62
C ASP A 426 -9.10 0.44 -11.14
N GLY A 427 -9.35 1.75 -11.14
CA GLY A 427 -10.57 2.34 -11.68
C GLY A 427 -11.82 2.16 -10.83
N SER A 428 -11.69 1.69 -9.58
CA SER A 428 -12.79 1.75 -8.61
C SER A 428 -13.24 3.18 -8.39
N ARG A 429 -14.53 3.36 -8.16
CA ARG A 429 -15.13 4.65 -7.81
C ARG A 429 -15.30 4.84 -6.31
N SER A 430 -15.07 3.77 -5.55
CA SER A 430 -14.98 3.84 -4.10
C SER A 430 -13.52 3.73 -3.71
N PRO A 431 -13.00 4.57 -2.83
CA PRO A 431 -11.62 4.47 -2.39
C PRO A 431 -11.40 3.17 -1.62
N GLN A 432 -10.29 2.49 -1.88
CA GLN A 432 -9.85 1.32 -1.12
C GLN A 432 -9.01 1.71 0.09
N ILE A 433 -8.37 2.87 0.02
CA ILE A 433 -7.72 3.54 1.15
C ILE A 433 -8.53 4.79 1.43
N ASN A 434 -9.10 4.90 2.62
CA ASN A 434 -9.95 6.00 3.04
C ASN A 434 -9.85 6.15 4.55
N GLY A 435 -9.05 7.10 4.97
CA GLY A 435 -8.72 7.34 6.38
C GLY A 435 -9.53 8.47 7.01
N THR A 436 -8.98 9.06 8.04
CA THR A 436 -9.67 10.01 8.93
C THR A 436 -8.92 11.33 9.07
N GLY A 437 -7.88 11.53 8.28
CA GLY A 437 -7.10 12.74 8.28
C GLY A 437 -5.71 12.57 7.68
N THR A 438 -5.18 13.65 7.11
CA THR A 438 -3.83 13.65 6.52
C THR A 438 -2.77 13.26 7.55
N GLU A 439 -2.85 13.75 8.79
CA GLU A 439 -1.91 13.41 9.86
C GLU A 439 -2.03 11.94 10.27
N ASP A 440 -3.24 11.40 10.30
CA ASP A 440 -3.55 10.03 10.66
C ASP A 440 -2.94 9.04 9.66
N PHE A 441 -2.97 9.40 8.36
CA PHE A 441 -2.23 8.66 7.32
C PHE A 441 -0.74 8.54 7.65
N PHE A 442 -0.12 9.58 8.22
CA PHE A 442 1.30 9.53 8.62
C PHE A 442 1.53 8.90 9.99
N ASN A 443 0.55 8.20 10.56
CA ASN A 443 0.55 7.64 11.92
C ASN A 443 0.71 8.72 13.01
N MET A 444 0.22 9.92 12.72
CA MET A 444 0.14 11.04 13.67
C MET A 444 -1.26 11.08 14.30
N ALA A 445 -1.54 12.13 15.02
CA ALA A 445 -2.86 12.43 15.56
C ALA A 445 -2.94 13.90 15.96
N TYR A 446 -4.09 14.50 15.86
CA TYR A 446 -4.36 15.88 16.28
C TYR A 446 -3.40 16.92 15.64
N GLU A 447 -3.18 18.03 16.30
CA GLU A 447 -2.18 19.02 15.88
C GLU A 447 -0.78 18.39 15.82
N PRO A 448 -0.12 18.31 14.67
CA PRO A 448 1.16 17.66 14.50
C PRO A 448 2.35 18.53 15.01
N ASN A 449 2.40 18.80 16.30
CA ASN A 449 3.32 19.76 16.93
C ASN A 449 4.61 19.13 17.46
N SER A 450 4.83 17.83 17.32
CA SER A 450 5.94 17.13 17.96
C SER A 450 6.85 16.47 16.95
N PHE A 451 8.15 16.71 17.08
CA PHE A 451 9.14 15.93 16.38
C PHE A 451 9.20 14.51 16.96
N TRP A 452 9.03 13.50 16.14
CA TRP A 452 9.28 12.12 16.48
C TRP A 452 9.65 11.31 15.23
N VAL A 453 10.37 10.22 15.41
CA VAL A 453 10.84 9.36 14.33
C VAL A 453 10.65 7.90 14.69
N SER A 454 10.16 7.11 13.75
CA SER A 454 10.15 5.65 13.81
C SER A 454 10.78 5.06 12.55
N PRO A 455 10.98 3.74 12.50
CA PRO A 455 11.50 3.11 11.29
C PRO A 455 10.68 3.43 10.03
N LEU A 456 9.34 3.50 10.12
CA LEU A 456 8.44 3.62 8.96
C LEU A 456 7.73 4.96 8.84
N SER A 457 7.59 5.73 9.90
CA SER A 457 6.88 7.01 9.85
C SER A 457 7.44 8.01 10.85
N GLY A 458 7.14 9.28 10.63
CA GLY A 458 7.58 10.31 11.56
C GLY A 458 7.26 11.73 11.12
N THR A 459 7.35 12.63 12.09
CA THR A 459 7.26 14.07 11.91
C THR A 459 8.64 14.67 12.04
N THR A 460 9.15 15.23 10.97
CA THR A 460 10.45 15.90 10.93
C THR A 460 10.34 17.41 11.11
N THR A 461 9.18 17.91 11.46
CA THR A 461 8.84 19.34 11.67
C THR A 461 9.78 20.04 12.63
N ASN A 462 10.07 21.30 12.39
CA ASN A 462 10.69 22.20 13.35
C ASN A 462 9.66 22.60 14.42
N SER A 463 9.89 22.22 15.65
CA SER A 463 8.86 22.10 16.67
C SER A 463 8.33 23.40 17.26
N LEU A 464 8.88 24.51 17.17
CA LEU A 464 8.36 25.80 17.63
C LEU A 464 9.18 26.93 16.98
N ASN A 465 8.54 28.00 16.57
CA ASN A 465 9.23 29.20 16.17
C ASN A 465 9.91 29.85 17.40
N ASN A 466 10.72 30.90 17.18
CA ASN A 466 11.45 31.61 18.25
C ASN A 466 10.53 32.24 19.29
N ASN A 467 9.22 32.29 19.08
CA ASN A 467 8.22 32.82 20.00
C ASN A 467 7.46 31.73 20.78
N GLY A 468 7.82 30.45 20.57
CA GLY A 468 7.14 29.31 21.21
C GLY A 468 5.82 28.92 20.57
N GLU A 469 5.45 29.52 19.44
CA GLU A 469 4.30 29.11 18.63
C GLU A 469 4.68 27.93 17.75
N PRO A 470 3.71 27.04 17.40
CA PRO A 470 3.96 25.97 16.46
C PRO A 470 4.54 26.51 15.16
N ASP A 471 5.63 25.89 14.71
CA ASP A 471 6.16 26.21 13.39
C ASP A 471 5.09 25.81 12.36
N ARG A 472 4.72 26.75 11.50
CA ARG A 472 3.64 26.54 10.53
C ARG A 472 4.05 25.61 9.39
N ASP A 473 5.34 25.26 9.31
CA ASP A 473 5.87 24.35 8.31
C ASP A 473 5.94 22.94 8.88
N MET A 474 5.11 22.05 8.38
CA MET A 474 5.04 20.66 8.80
C MET A 474 5.62 19.75 7.76
N SER A 475 6.39 18.75 8.19
CA SER A 475 6.96 17.73 7.32
C SER A 475 6.82 16.36 7.94
N TRP A 476 6.34 15.42 7.13
CA TRP A 476 6.09 14.03 7.52
C TRP A 476 6.65 13.07 6.50
N TYR A 477 6.99 11.86 6.96
CA TYR A 477 7.25 10.73 6.07
C TYR A 477 6.48 9.49 6.53
N ARG A 478 6.09 8.65 5.56
CA ARG A 478 5.61 7.29 5.78
C ARG A 478 6.16 6.38 4.71
N TRP A 479 6.83 5.31 5.14
CA TRP A 479 7.30 4.22 4.28
C TRP A 479 6.30 3.09 4.38
N LEU A 480 5.62 2.81 3.26
CA LEU A 480 4.62 1.77 3.12
C LEU A 480 5.35 0.48 2.72
N ILE A 481 6.07 -0.15 3.64
CA ILE A 481 6.92 -1.29 3.33
C ILE A 481 6.11 -2.60 3.35
N PRO A 482 5.50 -3.02 4.48
CA PRO A 482 4.65 -4.21 4.48
C PRO A 482 3.25 -3.93 3.92
N ASP A 483 2.78 -2.69 4.03
CA ASP A 483 1.46 -2.21 3.63
C ASP A 483 1.48 -1.41 2.30
N ALA A 484 2.48 -1.64 1.44
CA ALA A 484 2.59 -1.00 0.13
C ALA A 484 1.26 -1.08 -0.65
N ILE A 485 0.89 0.00 -1.32
CA ILE A 485 -0.40 0.08 -2.02
C ILE A 485 -0.20 -0.33 -3.47
N ASN A 486 -0.50 -1.58 -3.77
CA ASN A 486 -0.37 -2.16 -5.10
C ASN A 486 -1.55 -1.80 -6.01
N PHE A 487 -1.27 -1.62 -7.28
CA PHE A 487 -2.24 -1.36 -8.34
C PHE A 487 -1.85 -2.11 -9.61
N GLN A 488 -2.86 -2.53 -10.40
CA GLN A 488 -2.67 -3.35 -11.58
C GLN A 488 -3.02 -2.62 -12.89
N ASN A 489 -3.78 -1.52 -12.82
CA ASN A 489 -4.16 -0.69 -13.96
C ASN A 489 -3.98 0.80 -13.69
N SER A 490 -4.24 1.24 -12.48
CA SER A 490 -4.14 2.65 -12.12
C SER A 490 -4.16 2.87 -10.62
N LEU A 491 -3.53 3.95 -10.20
CA LEU A 491 -3.67 4.51 -8.86
C LEU A 491 -3.98 6.01 -8.99
N ASN A 492 -5.06 6.44 -8.35
CA ASN A 492 -5.37 7.84 -8.15
C ASN A 492 -5.42 8.10 -6.64
N ALA A 493 -4.37 8.72 -6.11
CA ALA A 493 -4.18 9.00 -4.69
C ALA A 493 -4.29 10.49 -4.42
N GLY A 494 -5.12 10.86 -3.46
CA GLY A 494 -5.34 12.24 -3.06
C GLY A 494 -5.66 12.38 -1.58
N PHE A 495 -5.69 13.61 -1.14
CA PHE A 495 -6.11 13.99 0.20
C PHE A 495 -7.12 15.11 0.13
N GLU A 496 -8.10 15.10 0.95
CA GLU A 496 -8.89 16.28 1.25
C GLU A 496 -8.01 17.39 1.81
N ILE A 497 -8.52 18.61 1.79
CA ILE A 497 -7.85 19.76 2.39
C ILE A 497 -8.79 20.39 3.38
N GLY A 498 -8.49 20.13 4.66
CA GLY A 498 -9.43 20.38 5.72
C GLY A 498 -10.59 19.38 5.74
N PRO A 499 -11.50 19.51 6.69
CA PRO A 499 -12.50 18.50 7.02
C PRO A 499 -13.40 18.04 5.87
N VAL A 500 -13.63 18.90 4.88
CA VAL A 500 -14.52 18.64 3.72
C VAL A 500 -14.06 19.41 2.47
N ASN A 501 -12.76 19.49 2.24
CA ASN A 501 -12.17 20.29 1.15
C ASN A 501 -12.54 21.79 1.21
N ASP A 502 -12.69 22.34 2.38
CA ASP A 502 -13.18 23.70 2.62
C ASP A 502 -12.07 24.71 2.99
N ILE A 503 -10.82 24.25 3.10
CA ILE A 503 -9.67 25.10 3.41
C ILE A 503 -8.91 25.49 2.14
N ALA A 504 -8.95 26.78 1.80
CA ALA A 504 -8.17 27.32 0.68
C ALA A 504 -6.76 27.69 1.14
N ALA A 505 -5.80 27.50 0.24
CA ALA A 505 -4.46 28.07 0.32
C ALA A 505 -3.56 27.49 1.41
N THR A 506 -3.06 26.31 1.14
CA THR A 506 -1.87 25.80 1.79
C THR A 506 -0.83 25.51 0.72
N ASP A 507 0.42 25.91 0.94
CA ASP A 507 1.54 25.48 0.10
C ASP A 507 1.85 24.01 0.40
N ARG A 508 1.20 23.13 -0.36
CA ARG A 508 1.33 21.66 -0.21
C ARG A 508 2.36 21.13 -1.17
N ARG A 509 3.32 20.40 -0.62
CA ARG A 509 4.39 19.74 -1.37
C ARG A 509 4.51 18.31 -0.90
N ALA A 510 4.63 17.39 -1.84
CA ALA A 510 4.90 16.00 -1.50
C ALA A 510 5.67 15.28 -2.60
N VAL A 511 6.30 14.20 -2.21
CA VAL A 511 6.82 13.19 -3.12
C VAL A 511 6.15 11.86 -2.81
N ALA A 512 5.70 11.19 -3.86
CA ALA A 512 5.26 9.80 -3.84
C ALA A 512 6.37 8.93 -4.41
N PHE A 513 6.86 7.97 -3.61
CA PHE A 513 7.83 6.95 -4.03
C PHE A 513 7.08 5.70 -4.44
N TRP A 514 7.32 5.22 -5.66
CA TRP A 514 6.62 4.06 -6.17
C TRP A 514 7.48 3.26 -7.15
N TYR A 515 7.17 1.99 -7.27
CA TYR A 515 7.71 1.12 -8.31
C TYR A 515 6.62 0.85 -9.34
N GLY A 516 6.98 0.84 -10.62
CA GLY A 516 6.00 0.52 -11.62
C GLY A 516 6.48 0.61 -13.06
N VAL A 517 5.52 0.30 -13.94
CA VAL A 517 5.63 0.46 -15.39
C VAL A 517 4.29 0.99 -15.91
N THR A 518 4.36 1.73 -17.03
CA THR A 518 3.16 2.30 -17.67
C THR A 518 2.34 1.25 -18.43
N ASP A 519 2.90 0.07 -18.70
CA ASP A 519 2.20 -1.04 -19.33
C ASP A 519 1.50 -1.91 -18.27
N SER A 520 0.24 -2.24 -18.51
CA SER A 520 -0.53 -3.14 -17.67
C SER A 520 -1.14 -4.27 -18.50
N PRO A 521 -0.81 -5.54 -18.20
CA PRO A 521 -1.48 -6.70 -18.80
C PRO A 521 -2.86 -6.97 -18.21
N SER A 522 -3.18 -6.33 -17.09
CA SER A 522 -4.48 -6.46 -16.41
C SER A 522 -5.59 -5.81 -17.25
N ALA A 523 -6.80 -6.31 -17.17
CA ALA A 523 -7.95 -5.76 -17.89
C ALA A 523 -9.26 -6.06 -17.17
N ILE A 524 -10.23 -5.16 -17.34
CA ILE A 524 -11.65 -5.50 -17.16
C ILE A 524 -12.02 -6.41 -18.32
N THR A 525 -12.28 -7.68 -18.02
CA THR A 525 -12.57 -8.71 -19.01
C THR A 525 -14.06 -8.96 -19.19
N ASN A 526 -14.87 -8.57 -18.22
CA ASN A 526 -16.33 -8.58 -18.31
C ASN A 526 -16.93 -7.40 -17.55
N THR A 527 -18.05 -6.91 -18.05
CA THR A 527 -18.95 -5.96 -17.40
C THR A 527 -20.36 -6.48 -17.56
N LEU A 528 -21.07 -6.68 -16.46
CA LEU A 528 -22.48 -7.07 -16.42
C LEU A 528 -23.30 -5.92 -15.83
N THR A 529 -24.20 -5.36 -16.63
CA THR A 529 -25.10 -4.28 -16.21
C THR A 529 -26.48 -4.87 -15.92
N ILE A 530 -26.89 -4.84 -14.67
CA ILE A 530 -28.22 -5.32 -14.24
C ILE A 530 -29.30 -4.38 -14.77
N GLY A 531 -30.41 -4.95 -15.26
CA GLY A 531 -31.49 -4.23 -15.93
C GLY A 531 -31.29 -4.07 -17.44
N ASN A 532 -30.09 -4.33 -17.97
CA ASN A 532 -29.86 -4.39 -19.42
C ASN A 532 -30.06 -5.82 -19.94
N SER A 533 -31.17 -6.08 -20.59
CA SER A 533 -31.53 -7.42 -21.02
C SER A 533 -30.56 -8.04 -22.05
N THR A 534 -29.90 -7.24 -22.87
CA THR A 534 -28.89 -7.70 -23.82
C THR A 534 -27.63 -8.18 -23.06
N ASP A 535 -27.22 -7.43 -22.07
CA ASP A 535 -26.04 -7.71 -21.24
C ASP A 535 -26.30 -8.93 -20.33
N GLU A 536 -27.47 -8.95 -19.68
CA GLU A 536 -27.93 -10.11 -18.90
C GLU A 536 -27.95 -11.40 -19.73
N LYS A 537 -28.47 -11.35 -20.96
CA LYS A 537 -28.47 -12.49 -21.87
C LYS A 537 -27.07 -12.92 -22.30
N ALA A 538 -26.18 -11.97 -22.56
CA ALA A 538 -24.81 -12.27 -22.97
C ALA A 538 -24.00 -12.99 -21.87
N HIS A 539 -24.38 -12.81 -20.61
CA HIS A 539 -23.76 -13.42 -19.45
C HIS A 539 -24.54 -14.61 -18.87
N ASP A 540 -25.62 -15.06 -19.50
CA ASP A 540 -26.54 -16.08 -18.96
C ASP A 540 -27.03 -15.74 -17.55
N TYR A 541 -27.24 -14.45 -17.27
CA TYR A 541 -27.61 -13.97 -15.92
C TYR A 541 -29.00 -14.50 -15.54
N LYS A 542 -29.06 -15.08 -14.33
CA LYS A 542 -30.29 -15.64 -13.74
C LYS A 542 -30.34 -15.27 -12.26
N VAL A 543 -31.54 -14.99 -11.78
CA VAL A 543 -31.75 -14.66 -10.35
C VAL A 543 -33.00 -15.37 -9.83
N GLN A 544 -32.89 -15.99 -8.66
CA GLN A 544 -33.97 -16.64 -7.92
C GLN A 544 -34.28 -15.85 -6.65
N GLY A 545 -35.57 -15.77 -6.26
CA GLY A 545 -36.00 -15.00 -5.10
C GLY A 545 -35.88 -13.49 -5.30
N ARG A 546 -36.07 -13.04 -6.54
CA ARG A 546 -35.85 -11.67 -7.00
C ARG A 546 -36.88 -10.68 -6.43
N THR A 547 -36.38 -9.57 -5.91
CA THR A 547 -37.10 -8.30 -5.74
C THR A 547 -36.51 -7.27 -6.70
N PHE A 548 -37.32 -6.68 -7.58
CA PHE A 548 -36.85 -5.62 -8.45
C PHE A 548 -36.78 -4.30 -7.68
N LEU A 549 -35.59 -3.70 -7.61
CA LEU A 549 -35.38 -2.44 -6.92
C LEU A 549 -35.65 -1.21 -7.79
N GLY A 550 -35.72 -1.39 -9.12
CA GLY A 550 -35.86 -0.30 -10.10
C GLY A 550 -34.58 0.53 -10.21
N SER A 551 -34.73 1.72 -10.78
CA SER A 551 -33.65 2.70 -10.91
C SER A 551 -33.44 3.43 -9.59
N ARG A 552 -32.18 3.48 -9.15
CA ARG A 552 -31.76 4.28 -8.00
C ARG A 552 -30.74 5.31 -8.43
N THR A 553 -30.84 6.50 -7.87
CA THR A 553 -29.95 7.63 -8.16
C THR A 553 -29.27 8.05 -6.87
N LEU A 554 -27.98 7.73 -6.74
CA LEU A 554 -27.18 7.93 -5.53
C LEU A 554 -25.81 8.52 -5.87
N PRO A 555 -25.12 9.16 -4.90
CA PRO A 555 -23.72 9.57 -5.04
C PRO A 555 -22.77 8.36 -4.86
N TYR A 556 -21.51 8.54 -5.26
CA TYR A 556 -20.37 7.75 -4.81
C TYR A 556 -19.63 8.46 -3.68
N PRO A 557 -18.86 7.75 -2.83
CA PRO A 557 -18.01 8.38 -1.83
C PRO A 557 -16.91 9.21 -2.49
N GLY A 558 -16.53 10.31 -1.86
CA GLY A 558 -15.48 11.18 -2.34
C GLY A 558 -15.87 12.16 -3.45
N ASP A 559 -16.99 11.96 -4.12
CA ASP A 559 -17.55 12.93 -5.10
C ASP A 559 -18.23 14.13 -4.42
N GLN A 560 -17.96 14.38 -3.15
CA GLN A 560 -18.67 15.34 -2.30
C GLN A 560 -20.20 15.23 -2.42
N ARG A 561 -20.68 14.04 -2.80
CA ARG A 561 -22.10 13.75 -3.09
C ARG A 561 -22.73 14.62 -4.18
N VAL A 562 -21.91 15.30 -5.00
CA VAL A 562 -22.38 16.22 -6.03
C VAL A 562 -22.75 15.47 -7.31
N THR A 563 -22.04 14.40 -7.63
CA THR A 563 -22.27 13.64 -8.86
C THR A 563 -23.18 12.45 -8.61
N LEU A 564 -24.47 12.61 -8.87
CA LEU A 564 -25.43 11.55 -8.80
C LEU A 564 -25.32 10.60 -10.02
N ARG A 565 -25.42 9.30 -9.77
CA ARG A 565 -25.45 8.25 -10.82
C ARG A 565 -26.70 7.40 -10.65
N THR A 566 -27.27 7.00 -11.78
CA THR A 566 -28.47 6.17 -11.80
C THR A 566 -28.15 4.80 -12.35
N PHE A 567 -28.54 3.75 -11.61
CA PHE A 567 -28.42 2.37 -12.04
C PHE A 567 -29.67 1.58 -11.67
N ASP A 568 -30.00 0.60 -12.52
CA ASP A 568 -31.04 -0.38 -12.24
C ASP A 568 -30.48 -1.54 -11.42
N GLY A 569 -31.29 -2.13 -10.56
CA GLY A 569 -30.83 -3.20 -9.70
C GLY A 569 -31.92 -4.14 -9.22
N VAL A 570 -31.44 -5.24 -8.65
CA VAL A 570 -32.26 -6.27 -8.01
C VAL A 570 -31.72 -6.59 -6.64
N ALA A 571 -32.59 -7.08 -5.77
CA ALA A 571 -32.20 -7.73 -4.51
C ALA A 571 -32.81 -9.14 -4.45
N PHE A 572 -32.21 -10.01 -3.64
CA PHE A 572 -32.72 -11.37 -3.47
C PHE A 572 -32.29 -12.01 -2.15
N THR A 573 -33.09 -12.98 -1.72
CA THR A 573 -32.79 -13.91 -0.62
C THR A 573 -32.49 -15.34 -1.13
N GLY A 574 -32.42 -15.52 -2.45
CA GLY A 574 -32.06 -16.77 -3.14
C GLY A 574 -30.64 -16.75 -3.64
N GLN A 575 -30.48 -16.76 -4.97
CA GLN A 575 -29.17 -16.69 -5.62
C GLN A 575 -29.25 -16.01 -6.97
N SER A 576 -28.14 -15.42 -7.40
CA SER A 576 -27.88 -15.06 -8.80
C SER A 576 -26.79 -15.94 -9.39
N SER A 577 -26.75 -16.05 -10.72
CA SER A 577 -25.66 -16.71 -11.43
C SER A 577 -25.39 -16.04 -12.77
N PHE A 578 -24.13 -15.99 -13.16
CA PHE A 578 -23.70 -15.45 -14.46
C PHE A 578 -22.38 -16.05 -14.93
N SER A 579 -22.16 -16.01 -16.22
CA SER A 579 -20.96 -16.52 -16.89
C SER A 579 -19.98 -15.39 -17.15
N VAL A 580 -18.70 -15.62 -16.88
CA VAL A 580 -17.63 -14.62 -17.08
C VAL A 580 -16.51 -15.17 -17.93
N LYS A 581 -15.93 -14.32 -18.78
CA LYS A 581 -14.68 -14.58 -19.51
C LYS A 581 -13.54 -13.91 -18.79
N VAL A 582 -12.40 -14.58 -18.73
CA VAL A 582 -11.19 -14.09 -18.07
C VAL A 582 -9.96 -14.42 -18.90
N LYS A 583 -8.82 -13.81 -18.57
CA LYS A 583 -7.53 -14.18 -19.15
C LYS A 583 -6.99 -15.44 -18.46
N PRO A 584 -6.70 -16.53 -19.21
CA PRO A 584 -6.18 -17.77 -18.58
C PRO A 584 -4.84 -17.60 -17.86
N GLU A 585 -4.04 -16.66 -18.32
CA GLU A 585 -2.72 -16.30 -17.77
C GLU A 585 -2.80 -15.36 -16.56
N ALA A 586 -4.00 -14.91 -16.17
CA ALA A 586 -4.15 -14.02 -15.02
C ALA A 586 -3.65 -14.67 -13.72
N LYS A 587 -2.94 -13.91 -12.91
CA LYS A 587 -2.48 -14.31 -11.57
C LYS A 587 -3.62 -14.36 -10.56
N ALA A 588 -4.55 -13.40 -10.69
CA ALA A 588 -5.74 -13.33 -9.86
C ALA A 588 -6.95 -12.79 -10.64
N ILE A 589 -8.14 -13.09 -10.14
CA ILE A 589 -9.39 -12.56 -10.66
C ILE A 589 -10.11 -11.81 -9.55
N LEU A 590 -10.44 -10.55 -9.81
CA LEU A 590 -11.18 -9.68 -8.90
C LEU A 590 -12.59 -9.46 -9.41
N LEU A 591 -13.60 -9.76 -8.61
CA LEU A 591 -14.98 -9.36 -8.84
C LEU A 591 -15.21 -8.02 -8.16
N ARG A 592 -15.76 -7.06 -8.88
CA ARG A 592 -16.20 -5.77 -8.35
C ARG A 592 -17.70 -5.64 -8.57
N ARG A 593 -18.45 -5.54 -7.49
CA ARG A 593 -19.92 -5.37 -7.48
C ARG A 593 -20.27 -3.92 -7.20
N ARG A 594 -21.15 -3.35 -8.02
CA ARG A 594 -21.84 -2.11 -7.66
C ARG A 594 -22.99 -2.44 -6.75
N THR A 595 -23.00 -1.85 -5.56
CA THR A 595 -24.00 -2.07 -4.52
C THR A 595 -24.50 -0.74 -3.95
N ASP A 596 -25.76 -0.72 -3.50
CA ASP A 596 -26.31 0.36 -2.66
C ASP A 596 -26.12 -0.04 -1.19
N VAL A 597 -25.30 0.71 -0.47
CA VAL A 597 -25.03 0.46 0.95
C VAL A 597 -26.05 1.12 1.89
N GLY A 598 -27.12 1.72 1.36
CA GLY A 598 -28.29 2.11 2.16
C GLY A 598 -29.00 0.91 2.79
N THR A 599 -28.70 -0.28 2.33
CA THR A 599 -29.18 -1.56 2.84
C THR A 599 -28.00 -2.46 3.22
N GLY A 600 -27.09 -1.98 4.04
CA GLY A 600 -25.91 -2.70 4.47
C GLY A 600 -26.16 -4.00 5.24
N ASN A 601 -25.10 -4.61 5.79
CA ASN A 601 -25.13 -5.94 6.42
C ASN A 601 -25.62 -7.05 5.47
N GLN A 602 -25.11 -7.05 4.25
CA GLN A 602 -25.36 -8.06 3.23
C GLN A 602 -24.29 -9.14 3.26
N VAL A 603 -24.67 -10.40 3.21
CA VAL A 603 -23.74 -11.54 3.15
C VAL A 603 -24.20 -12.51 2.06
N ALA A 604 -23.27 -12.91 1.21
CA ALA A 604 -23.48 -13.95 0.22
C ALA A 604 -22.28 -14.89 0.12
N GLU A 605 -22.54 -16.15 -0.17
CA GLU A 605 -21.52 -17.12 -0.56
C GLU A 605 -21.23 -16.97 -2.05
N VAL A 606 -19.97 -16.84 -2.42
CA VAL A 606 -19.51 -16.82 -3.81
C VAL A 606 -19.10 -18.25 -4.22
N LEU A 607 -19.65 -18.75 -5.32
CA LEU A 607 -19.24 -20.04 -5.87
C LEU A 607 -18.69 -19.85 -7.29
N VAL A 608 -17.62 -20.55 -7.60
CA VAL A 608 -17.01 -20.65 -8.94
C VAL A 608 -17.26 -22.06 -9.47
N ASN A 609 -18.05 -22.21 -10.54
CA ASN A 609 -18.47 -23.51 -11.06
C ASN A 609 -19.05 -24.45 -9.97
N GLY A 610 -19.82 -23.91 -9.02
CA GLY A 610 -20.43 -24.64 -7.93
C GLY A 610 -19.52 -24.94 -6.73
N ILE A 611 -18.24 -24.54 -6.76
CA ILE A 611 -17.31 -24.72 -5.65
C ILE A 611 -17.22 -23.39 -4.87
N SER A 612 -17.36 -23.46 -3.55
CA SER A 612 -17.30 -22.27 -2.68
C SER A 612 -15.94 -21.55 -2.78
N ALA A 613 -16.02 -20.25 -3.02
CA ALA A 613 -14.88 -19.33 -3.01
C ALA A 613 -14.78 -18.55 -1.69
N GLY A 614 -15.81 -18.62 -0.84
CA GLY A 614 -15.87 -17.91 0.44
C GLY A 614 -17.10 -17.01 0.56
N LEU A 615 -17.12 -16.22 1.63
CA LEU A 615 -18.21 -15.28 1.91
C LEU A 615 -17.83 -13.88 1.44
N TRP A 616 -18.74 -13.23 0.73
CA TRP A 616 -18.66 -11.82 0.40
C TRP A 616 -19.55 -11.04 1.35
N GLN A 617 -18.96 -10.13 2.10
CA GLN A 617 -19.63 -9.36 3.13
C GLN A 617 -19.59 -7.88 2.78
N GLU A 618 -20.73 -7.19 2.90
CA GLU A 618 -20.81 -5.74 2.87
C GLU A 618 -21.44 -5.28 4.18
N ARG A 619 -20.59 -4.78 5.07
CA ARG A 619 -20.98 -4.39 6.43
C ARG A 619 -21.41 -2.93 6.55
N LEU A 620 -20.96 -2.09 5.62
CA LEU A 620 -21.25 -0.67 5.66
C LEU A 620 -22.74 -0.41 5.48
N THR A 621 -23.29 0.50 6.29
CA THR A 621 -24.67 0.99 6.17
C THR A 621 -24.68 2.50 6.21
N ILE A 622 -25.14 3.16 5.13
CA ILE A 622 -25.27 4.60 5.04
C ILE A 622 -26.73 5.00 4.89
N LYS A 623 -27.27 5.72 5.89
CA LYS A 623 -28.63 6.22 5.81
C LYS A 623 -28.82 7.13 4.59
N GLY A 624 -29.79 6.79 3.75
CA GLY A 624 -30.06 7.50 2.51
C GLY A 624 -29.45 6.84 1.27
N GLY A 625 -28.55 5.90 1.45
CA GLY A 625 -27.91 5.14 0.38
C GLY A 625 -26.72 5.84 -0.26
N GLU A 626 -25.80 5.04 -0.74
CA GLU A 626 -24.62 5.45 -1.49
C GLU A 626 -24.16 4.29 -2.37
N TRP A 627 -23.61 4.59 -3.54
CA TRP A 627 -22.96 3.58 -4.36
C TRP A 627 -21.61 3.18 -3.75
N ARG A 628 -21.36 1.87 -3.72
CA ARG A 628 -20.04 1.30 -3.43
C ARG A 628 -19.65 0.31 -4.52
N ASP A 629 -18.38 0.38 -4.90
CA ASP A 629 -17.70 -0.65 -5.66
C ASP A 629 -17.09 -1.62 -4.63
N SER A 630 -17.86 -2.66 -4.27
CA SER A 630 -17.46 -3.71 -3.34
C SER A 630 -16.64 -4.77 -4.07
N GLU A 631 -15.56 -5.27 -3.48
CA GLU A 631 -14.59 -6.13 -4.17
C GLU A 631 -14.44 -7.50 -3.50
N PHE A 632 -14.29 -8.55 -4.32
CA PHE A 632 -14.04 -9.91 -3.88
C PHE A 632 -12.94 -10.56 -4.73
N LEU A 633 -11.80 -10.83 -4.11
CA LEU A 633 -10.68 -11.51 -4.75
C LEU A 633 -10.94 -13.02 -4.78
N LEU A 634 -11.07 -13.59 -5.99
CA LEU A 634 -11.32 -15.03 -6.14
C LEU A 634 -10.09 -15.86 -5.79
N PRO A 635 -10.26 -16.99 -5.09
CA PRO A 635 -9.17 -17.93 -4.85
C PRO A 635 -8.56 -18.44 -6.16
N SER A 636 -7.25 -18.28 -6.33
CA SER A 636 -6.56 -18.60 -7.58
C SER A 636 -6.65 -20.07 -7.98
N TYR A 637 -6.79 -21.00 -7.03
CA TYR A 637 -6.98 -22.42 -7.32
C TYR A 637 -8.31 -22.73 -8.05
N LEU A 638 -9.31 -21.84 -7.98
CA LEU A 638 -10.58 -21.95 -8.68
C LEU A 638 -10.55 -21.36 -10.10
N THR A 639 -9.60 -20.45 -10.39
CA THR A 639 -9.61 -19.61 -11.60
C THR A 639 -8.43 -19.85 -12.53
N ARG A 640 -7.27 -20.30 -12.00
CA ARG A 640 -6.02 -20.45 -12.76
C ARG A 640 -6.18 -21.31 -14.01
N GLY A 641 -5.70 -20.81 -15.16
CA GLY A 641 -5.71 -21.50 -16.45
C GLY A 641 -7.08 -21.60 -17.11
N LYS A 642 -8.11 -20.96 -16.57
CA LYS A 642 -9.45 -20.92 -17.16
C LYS A 642 -9.64 -19.64 -17.97
N ASP A 643 -10.35 -19.75 -19.07
CA ASP A 643 -10.77 -18.63 -19.94
C ASP A 643 -12.22 -18.22 -19.70
N LYS A 644 -13.01 -19.12 -19.09
CA LYS A 644 -14.42 -18.91 -18.77
C LYS A 644 -14.84 -19.76 -17.57
N PHE A 645 -15.74 -19.22 -16.71
CA PHE A 645 -16.39 -19.95 -15.63
C PHE A 645 -17.71 -19.28 -15.22
N ASN A 646 -18.51 -20.02 -14.45
CA ASN A 646 -19.74 -19.48 -13.88
C ASN A 646 -19.51 -19.02 -12.46
N ILE A 647 -20.04 -17.84 -12.14
CA ILE A 647 -20.17 -17.30 -10.80
C ILE A 647 -21.60 -17.56 -10.32
N THR A 648 -21.74 -18.01 -9.08
CA THR A 648 -23.03 -18.01 -8.38
C THR A 648 -22.86 -17.23 -7.09
N ILE A 649 -23.75 -16.28 -6.87
CA ILE A 649 -23.85 -15.50 -5.63
C ILE A 649 -25.07 -16.02 -4.89
N LYS A 650 -24.84 -16.67 -3.75
CA LYS A 650 -25.88 -17.30 -2.95
C LYS A 650 -26.07 -16.55 -1.65
N PHE A 651 -27.25 -16.00 -1.44
CA PHE A 651 -27.59 -15.32 -0.20
C PHE A 651 -27.34 -16.23 1.00
N VAL A 652 -26.71 -15.67 2.03
CA VAL A 652 -26.50 -16.31 3.33
C VAL A 652 -27.23 -15.48 4.37
N ASN A 653 -27.86 -16.13 5.33
CA ASN A 653 -28.71 -15.55 6.35
C ASN A 653 -28.11 -14.26 6.97
N SER A 654 -28.45 -13.14 6.37
CA SER A 654 -28.10 -11.78 6.81
C SER A 654 -29.36 -10.96 7.04
N THR A 655 -29.25 -9.83 7.71
CA THR A 655 -30.40 -9.00 8.07
C THR A 655 -31.01 -8.28 6.85
N LYS A 656 -30.29 -8.22 5.75
CA LYS A 656 -30.71 -7.54 4.50
C LYS A 656 -30.48 -8.42 3.31
N ASP A 657 -31.36 -8.30 2.33
CA ASP A 657 -31.28 -8.97 1.02
C ASP A 657 -30.00 -8.54 0.32
N TRP A 658 -29.37 -9.47 -0.41
CA TRP A 658 -28.26 -9.14 -1.29
C TRP A 658 -28.74 -8.30 -2.47
N ASN A 659 -28.12 -7.14 -2.71
CA ASN A 659 -28.47 -6.31 -3.86
C ASN A 659 -27.36 -6.25 -4.92
N GLU A 660 -27.74 -6.13 -6.20
CA GLU A 660 -26.84 -6.08 -7.34
C GLU A 660 -27.28 -5.00 -8.33
N PHE A 661 -26.35 -4.13 -8.73
CA PHE A 661 -26.54 -3.09 -9.75
C PHE A 661 -25.55 -3.23 -10.91
N GLY A 662 -24.64 -4.18 -10.84
CA GLY A 662 -23.69 -4.52 -11.88
C GLY A 662 -22.44 -5.18 -11.33
N TYR A 663 -21.68 -5.80 -12.23
CA TYR A 663 -20.40 -6.43 -11.94
C TYR A 663 -19.34 -6.04 -12.97
N GLU A 664 -18.14 -5.82 -12.50
CA GLU A 664 -16.93 -5.81 -13.30
C GLU A 664 -16.06 -7.00 -12.89
N VAL A 665 -15.43 -7.65 -13.86
CA VAL A 665 -14.48 -8.74 -13.62
C VAL A 665 -13.13 -8.31 -14.15
N LEU A 666 -12.16 -8.24 -13.25
CA LEU A 666 -10.79 -7.83 -13.58
C LEU A 666 -9.90 -9.07 -13.59
N SER A 667 -9.22 -9.30 -14.71
CA SER A 667 -8.14 -10.27 -14.82
C SER A 667 -6.83 -9.54 -14.49
N LEU A 668 -6.19 -9.88 -13.37
CA LEU A 668 -5.00 -9.22 -12.82
C LEU A 668 -3.74 -10.03 -13.14
N GLY A 669 -2.61 -9.37 -13.42
CA GLY A 669 -1.29 -9.97 -13.51
C GLY A 669 -0.70 -10.05 -14.91
N SER A 670 0.59 -10.47 -14.96
CA SER A 670 1.43 -10.45 -16.15
C SER A 670 1.07 -11.53 -17.17
N LYS A 671 1.32 -11.23 -18.46
CA LYS A 671 1.43 -12.26 -19.50
C LYS A 671 2.55 -13.22 -19.08
N SER A 672 2.24 -14.52 -18.99
CA SER A 672 3.32 -15.51 -18.98
C SER A 672 4.07 -15.35 -20.30
N GLN A 673 5.36 -15.05 -20.26
CA GLN A 673 6.18 -15.38 -21.43
C GLN A 673 6.00 -16.88 -21.65
N ALA A 674 5.55 -17.24 -22.83
CA ALA A 674 5.66 -18.62 -23.26
C ALA A 674 7.12 -18.98 -23.08
N VAL A 675 7.42 -19.85 -22.11
CA VAL A 675 8.70 -20.56 -22.12
C VAL A 675 8.71 -21.19 -23.49
N ASN A 676 9.59 -20.73 -24.37
CA ASN A 676 9.83 -21.37 -25.65
C ASN A 676 10.14 -22.83 -25.30
N SER A 677 9.09 -23.65 -25.26
CA SER A 677 9.27 -25.09 -25.18
C SER A 677 10.02 -25.47 -26.44
N CYS A 678 11.24 -25.90 -26.27
CA CYS A 678 11.94 -26.56 -27.38
C CYS A 678 10.96 -27.54 -28.02
N PRO A 679 10.74 -27.50 -29.34
CA PRO A 679 9.92 -28.50 -30.01
C PRO A 679 10.48 -29.87 -29.63
N ARG A 680 9.66 -30.73 -29.08
CA ARG A 680 10.05 -32.12 -28.87
C ARG A 680 10.38 -32.75 -30.20
N PRO A 681 11.44 -33.54 -30.28
CA PRO A 681 11.87 -34.18 -31.54
C PRO A 681 10.80 -35.12 -32.09
#